data_a528b5d0e7410dc29e4fc451cc2f4383
#
_entry.id   a528b5d0e7410dc29e4fc451cc2f4383
#
_cell.length_a   1.000
_cell.length_b   1.000
_cell.length_c   1.000
_cell.angle_alpha   90.00
_cell.angle_beta   90.00
_cell.angle_gamma   90.00
#
_symmetry.space_group_name_H-M   'P 1'
#
loop_
_entity.id
_entity.type
_entity.pdbx_description
1 polymer ?
#
loop_
_entity_poly.entity_id
_entity_poly.type
_entity_poly.pdbx_seq_one_letter_code
_entity_poly.pdbx_strand_id
1 'polypeptide(L)'
;MRTEHLNEIKGIIILALALILLASLFSYTPQDLSWYTSHPNEPAKNLIRATGAYTAGTLFFFVGYSAYLIVLFFLFWSWNIFTARETPVSAARGISLVVLVTVMSALFSLLGSGSLANRFERGGFTGTLFSDFLVVNIGPIGAYIVLTALAALCLVVTADFLVSPLIVRFTRACIELWEKKRAGQAVFAWPVLLKKEKSDRPAAKPAEEEPQEKVPAKPRKEKISVPVPEARPVKAQETSKPQAPNIRIVQQKTEEAREREDKPLVIGNYQLPPFDLLKDPAKISEDNVQGLLVTGAKKLEETLANFGVVARVADIERGPVITRYELEPAPGVRVQSINSLADDIALAMQASSVRIQAPIPGKNRVGIEVPNGASAAVVLKDVLIEGEIRNAKSKIMLALGKDTAGKPIVADLAEMPHLLVAGATGAGKSVCLNVIITSILYNASPHEVKFIMIDPKMVELSQYNDLPHMLCPAITDHKKVASALGWVISEMETRYKTLQKHQVKNIKAYHAKGFEMPYIVIVVDEFADLMQTSGKVIEGAITRLAQLARAVGIHLVLATQRPSVNVITGTIKANLPARISFKVASQIDSRTILDEKGAEDLLGKGDMLFIRPGDPKPLRGQCSYLSDEEIHRVMDFIRAQEKPKYDDSVTARPAGAAAGGSDEKDEIYEEAVRVVMESGQASASQLQRRLSLGFSRAGRIIDQMERAGLIGPNLGSKPRDIVVDREKWLEDNNKSTENVSEPPKEGAA
;
A
#
# COMPACT_ATOMS: atom_id res chain seq x y z
N MET A 1 -39.25 -1.43 -1.78
CA MET A 1 -39.99 -0.17 -2.04
C MET A 1 -39.19 1.11 -1.80
N ARG A 2 -38.57 1.32 -0.63
CA ARG A 2 -37.84 2.59 -0.38
C ARG A 2 -36.60 2.85 -1.26
N THR A 3 -35.89 1.84 -1.69
CA THR A 3 -34.66 1.97 -2.52
C THR A 3 -34.97 2.26 -3.99
N GLU A 4 -36.05 1.70 -4.55
CA GLU A 4 -36.49 1.91 -5.93
C GLU A 4 -36.98 3.35 -6.13
N HIS A 5 -37.82 3.88 -5.24
CA HIS A 5 -38.24 5.28 -5.30
C HIS A 5 -37.09 6.28 -5.15
N LEU A 6 -36.07 5.97 -4.34
CA LEU A 6 -34.89 6.81 -4.22
C LEU A 6 -34.06 6.83 -5.51
N ASN A 7 -33.98 5.72 -6.22
CA ASN A 7 -33.27 5.65 -7.49
C ASN A 7 -34.06 6.38 -8.60
N GLU A 8 -35.40 6.28 -8.66
CA GLU A 8 -36.21 7.06 -9.57
C GLU A 8 -36.03 8.57 -9.33
N ILE A 9 -36.09 9.03 -8.08
CA ILE A 9 -35.87 10.45 -7.75
C ILE A 9 -34.48 10.91 -8.21
N LYS A 10 -33.43 10.12 -7.95
CA LYS A 10 -32.07 10.44 -8.43
C LYS A 10 -32.01 10.51 -9.96
N GLY A 11 -32.64 9.55 -10.65
CA GLY A 11 -32.69 9.51 -12.09
C GLY A 11 -33.36 10.77 -12.68
N ILE A 12 -34.51 11.20 -12.11
CA ILE A 12 -35.22 12.40 -12.52
C ILE A 12 -34.39 13.68 -12.30
N ILE A 13 -33.70 13.78 -11.15
CA ILE A 13 -32.83 14.94 -10.84
C ILE A 13 -31.68 15.04 -11.84
N ILE A 14 -31.02 13.94 -12.15
CA ILE A 14 -29.90 13.89 -13.09
C ILE A 14 -30.39 14.20 -14.52
N LEU A 15 -31.56 13.68 -14.89
CA LEU A 15 -32.18 14.00 -16.19
C LEU A 15 -32.48 15.49 -16.33
N ALA A 16 -33.07 16.08 -15.29
CA ALA A 16 -33.39 17.51 -15.29
C ALA A 16 -32.11 18.36 -15.41
N LEU A 17 -31.06 17.99 -14.68
CA LEU A 17 -29.74 18.64 -14.74
C LEU A 17 -29.12 18.53 -16.15
N ALA A 18 -29.22 17.37 -16.79
CA ALA A 18 -28.74 17.13 -18.15
C ALA A 18 -29.47 17.99 -19.16
N LEU A 19 -30.81 18.11 -19.04
CA LEU A 19 -31.63 18.91 -19.94
C LEU A 19 -31.39 20.43 -19.77
N ILE A 20 -31.20 20.89 -18.53
CA ILE A 20 -30.83 22.28 -18.25
C ILE A 20 -29.49 22.62 -18.87
N LEU A 21 -28.50 21.73 -18.70
CA LEU A 21 -27.17 21.91 -19.27
C LEU A 21 -27.19 21.87 -20.80
N LEU A 22 -27.96 20.95 -21.37
CA LEU A 22 -28.16 20.86 -22.83
C LEU A 22 -28.76 22.16 -23.39
N ALA A 23 -29.82 22.66 -22.75
CA ALA A 23 -30.48 23.92 -23.17
C ALA A 23 -29.50 25.11 -23.04
N SER A 24 -28.69 25.14 -21.99
CA SER A 24 -27.66 26.17 -21.77
C SER A 24 -26.61 26.18 -22.88
N LEU A 25 -26.07 25.00 -23.22
CA LEU A 25 -25.04 24.85 -24.26
C LEU A 25 -25.59 25.10 -25.67
N PHE A 26 -26.82 24.65 -25.95
CA PHE A 26 -27.42 24.80 -27.26
C PHE A 26 -27.76 26.27 -27.60
N SER A 27 -28.16 27.05 -26.59
CA SER A 27 -28.49 28.48 -26.74
C SER A 27 -27.33 29.39 -26.34
N TYR A 28 -26.09 28.91 -26.31
CA TYR A 28 -24.93 29.70 -25.97
C TYR A 28 -24.68 30.83 -26.97
N THR A 29 -24.56 32.04 -26.44
CA THR A 29 -24.21 33.24 -27.20
C THR A 29 -23.12 34.00 -26.45
N PRO A 30 -21.92 34.22 -27.05
CA PRO A 30 -20.80 34.92 -26.33
C PRO A 30 -21.18 36.32 -25.86
N GLN A 31 -22.12 36.99 -26.57
CA GLN A 31 -22.60 38.33 -26.25
C GLN A 31 -23.41 38.42 -24.95
N ASP A 32 -23.78 37.29 -24.34
CA ASP A 32 -24.48 37.29 -23.04
C ASP A 32 -23.52 37.41 -21.85
N LEU A 33 -22.19 37.38 -22.10
CA LEU A 33 -21.17 37.31 -21.06
C LEU A 33 -20.41 38.62 -20.94
N SER A 34 -20.29 39.14 -19.72
CA SER A 34 -19.58 40.39 -19.43
C SER A 34 -18.05 40.34 -19.66
N TRP A 35 -17.47 39.16 -19.76
CA TRP A 35 -16.04 39.00 -20.09
C TRP A 35 -15.76 38.91 -21.59
N TYR A 36 -16.76 38.78 -22.43
CA TYR A 36 -16.65 38.81 -23.90
C TYR A 36 -17.03 40.16 -24.52
N THR A 37 -17.90 40.92 -23.86
CA THR A 37 -18.38 42.21 -24.36
C THR A 37 -18.57 43.23 -23.23
N SER A 38 -18.33 44.52 -23.51
CA SER A 38 -18.61 45.62 -22.59
C SER A 38 -20.09 45.92 -22.41
N HIS A 39 -20.95 45.42 -23.32
CA HIS A 39 -22.42 45.60 -23.29
C HIS A 39 -23.09 44.23 -23.44
N PRO A 40 -23.21 43.44 -22.35
CA PRO A 40 -23.90 42.15 -22.42
C PRO A 40 -25.38 42.33 -22.71
N ASN A 41 -25.99 41.29 -23.35
CA ASN A 41 -27.41 41.29 -23.58
C ASN A 41 -28.21 41.31 -22.28
N GLU A 42 -29.10 42.29 -22.09
CA GLU A 42 -30.03 42.35 -20.96
C GLU A 42 -31.49 42.40 -21.47
N PRO A 43 -32.27 41.34 -21.24
CA PRO A 43 -31.96 40.06 -20.60
C PRO A 43 -31.12 39.13 -21.48
N ALA A 44 -30.26 38.25 -20.89
CA ALA A 44 -29.48 37.25 -21.61
C ALA A 44 -30.36 36.42 -22.58
N LYS A 45 -29.89 36.20 -23.80
CA LYS A 45 -30.58 35.41 -24.85
C LYS A 45 -30.57 33.92 -24.58
N ASN A 46 -29.69 33.44 -23.70
CA ASN A 46 -29.63 32.04 -23.31
C ASN A 46 -30.98 31.56 -22.74
N LEU A 47 -31.42 30.34 -23.12
CA LEU A 47 -32.68 29.76 -22.65
C LEU A 47 -32.80 29.67 -21.13
N ILE A 48 -31.68 29.47 -20.46
CA ILE A 48 -31.56 29.39 -18.97
C ILE A 48 -31.10 30.74 -18.40
N ARG A 49 -31.29 31.84 -19.15
CA ARG A 49 -30.91 33.21 -18.74
C ARG A 49 -29.41 33.31 -18.36
N ALA A 50 -29.09 34.22 -17.43
CA ALA A 50 -27.73 34.50 -17.02
C ALA A 50 -26.97 33.25 -16.48
N THR A 51 -27.63 32.45 -15.65
CA THR A 51 -26.99 31.21 -15.11
C THR A 51 -26.59 30.23 -16.21
N GLY A 52 -27.46 30.04 -17.23
CA GLY A 52 -27.14 29.19 -18.38
C GLY A 52 -26.02 29.78 -19.25
N ALA A 53 -26.04 31.09 -19.49
CA ALA A 53 -24.98 31.76 -20.25
C ALA A 53 -23.61 31.61 -19.61
N TYR A 54 -23.48 31.85 -18.30
CA TYR A 54 -22.22 31.72 -17.57
C TYR A 54 -21.74 30.26 -17.46
N THR A 55 -22.62 29.30 -17.20
CA THR A 55 -22.25 27.87 -17.16
C THR A 55 -21.79 27.37 -18.53
N ALA A 56 -22.52 27.68 -19.59
CA ALA A 56 -22.14 27.31 -20.96
C ALA A 56 -20.83 27.99 -21.38
N GLY A 57 -20.67 29.29 -21.09
CA GLY A 57 -19.48 30.05 -21.41
C GLY A 57 -18.23 29.50 -20.70
N THR A 58 -18.35 29.14 -19.43
CA THR A 58 -17.24 28.53 -18.66
C THR A 58 -16.86 27.18 -19.27
N LEU A 59 -17.84 26.33 -19.60
CA LEU A 59 -17.57 25.02 -20.19
C LEU A 59 -16.94 25.14 -21.59
N PHE A 60 -17.46 26.00 -22.45
CA PHE A 60 -16.85 26.23 -23.75
C PHE A 60 -15.45 26.83 -23.67
N PHE A 61 -15.20 27.73 -22.72
CA PHE A 61 -13.88 28.28 -22.47
C PHE A 61 -12.86 27.19 -22.10
N PHE A 62 -13.21 26.29 -21.16
CA PHE A 62 -12.27 25.26 -20.70
C PHE A 62 -12.15 24.06 -21.65
N VAL A 63 -13.26 23.50 -22.13
CA VAL A 63 -13.26 22.21 -22.84
C VAL A 63 -13.86 22.26 -24.25
N GLY A 64 -14.27 23.41 -24.75
CA GLY A 64 -14.83 23.59 -26.10
C GLY A 64 -16.02 22.66 -26.35
N TYR A 65 -16.13 22.11 -27.56
CA TYR A 65 -17.24 21.21 -27.94
C TYR A 65 -17.30 19.92 -27.12
N SER A 66 -16.26 19.54 -26.39
CA SER A 66 -16.31 18.40 -25.49
C SER A 66 -17.29 18.61 -24.33
N ALA A 67 -17.78 19.83 -24.07
CA ALA A 67 -18.84 20.11 -23.10
C ALA A 67 -20.10 19.26 -23.36
N TYR A 68 -20.44 18.97 -24.63
CA TYR A 68 -21.59 18.12 -24.97
C TYR A 68 -21.43 16.67 -24.52
N LEU A 69 -20.20 16.15 -24.34
CA LEU A 69 -19.96 14.83 -23.80
C LEU A 69 -20.37 14.70 -22.34
N ILE A 70 -20.28 15.80 -21.59
CA ILE A 70 -20.74 15.85 -20.19
C ILE A 70 -22.26 15.65 -20.15
N VAL A 71 -23.00 16.30 -21.06
CA VAL A 71 -24.47 16.13 -21.18
C VAL A 71 -24.81 14.69 -21.55
N LEU A 72 -24.14 14.13 -22.57
CA LEU A 72 -24.32 12.73 -22.97
C LEU A 72 -24.07 11.74 -21.83
N PHE A 73 -23.07 12.01 -21.03
CA PHE A 73 -22.77 11.18 -19.85
C PHE A 73 -23.87 11.26 -18.79
N PHE A 74 -24.41 12.45 -18.48
CA PHE A 74 -25.52 12.59 -17.54
C PHE A 74 -26.81 11.93 -18.07
N LEU A 75 -27.08 12.01 -19.35
CA LEU A 75 -28.22 11.32 -19.98
C LEU A 75 -28.04 9.79 -19.90
N PHE A 76 -26.86 9.30 -20.21
CA PHE A 76 -26.53 7.88 -20.11
C PHE A 76 -26.60 7.36 -18.65
N TRP A 77 -26.15 8.16 -17.70
CA TRP A 77 -26.20 7.82 -16.29
C TRP A 77 -27.63 7.79 -15.76
N SER A 78 -28.44 8.80 -16.11
CA SER A 78 -29.87 8.83 -15.80
C SER A 78 -30.59 7.59 -16.37
N TRP A 79 -30.32 7.23 -17.63
CA TRP A 79 -30.86 6.03 -18.27
C TRP A 79 -30.51 4.74 -17.54
N ASN A 80 -29.26 4.61 -17.10
CA ASN A 80 -28.83 3.42 -16.34
C ASN A 80 -29.53 3.32 -14.98
N ILE A 81 -29.75 4.45 -14.30
CA ILE A 81 -30.51 4.48 -13.04
C ILE A 81 -31.96 4.04 -13.27
N PHE A 82 -32.63 4.52 -14.32
CA PHE A 82 -34.00 4.11 -14.67
C PHE A 82 -34.13 2.64 -15.09
N THR A 83 -33.08 2.07 -15.68
CA THR A 83 -33.08 0.66 -16.09
C THR A 83 -32.59 -0.28 -14.96
N ALA A 84 -32.47 0.20 -13.72
CA ALA A 84 -32.03 -0.54 -12.52
C ALA A 84 -30.73 -1.33 -12.73
N ARG A 85 -29.84 -0.87 -13.62
CA ARG A 85 -28.49 -1.42 -13.74
C ARG A 85 -27.66 -0.84 -12.62
N GLU A 86 -27.20 -1.67 -11.71
CA GLU A 86 -26.27 -1.28 -10.68
C GLU A 86 -24.95 -0.79 -11.30
N THR A 87 -24.83 0.51 -11.47
CA THR A 87 -23.56 1.13 -11.83
C THR A 87 -22.98 1.75 -10.56
N PRO A 88 -22.05 1.05 -9.86
CA PRO A 88 -21.42 1.62 -8.68
C PRO A 88 -20.68 2.90 -9.10
N VAL A 89 -21.01 4.01 -8.43
CA VAL A 89 -20.27 5.27 -8.60
C VAL A 89 -18.88 5.05 -8.01
N SER A 90 -17.90 4.75 -8.86
CA SER A 90 -16.51 4.64 -8.44
C SER A 90 -15.75 5.92 -8.79
N ALA A 91 -14.84 6.34 -7.92
CA ALA A 91 -13.94 7.47 -8.19
C ALA A 91 -13.17 7.28 -9.51
N ALA A 92 -12.84 6.03 -9.86
CA ALA A 92 -12.17 5.69 -11.12
C ALA A 92 -13.00 6.10 -12.37
N ARG A 93 -14.33 5.93 -12.35
CA ARG A 93 -15.21 6.34 -13.46
C ARG A 93 -15.30 7.86 -13.56
N GLY A 94 -15.34 8.57 -12.42
CA GLY A 94 -15.33 10.04 -12.42
C GLY A 94 -14.02 10.60 -12.99
N ILE A 95 -12.89 10.07 -12.57
CA ILE A 95 -11.56 10.45 -13.10
C ILE A 95 -11.46 10.12 -14.59
N SER A 96 -11.91 8.93 -15.01
CA SER A 96 -11.92 8.52 -16.43
C SER A 96 -12.76 9.43 -17.30
N LEU A 97 -13.90 9.92 -16.80
CA LEU A 97 -14.74 10.89 -17.51
C LEU A 97 -14.01 12.23 -17.69
N VAL A 98 -13.37 12.76 -16.65
CA VAL A 98 -12.60 14.01 -16.73
C VAL A 98 -11.46 13.87 -17.75
N VAL A 99 -10.73 12.75 -17.70
CA VAL A 99 -9.68 12.46 -18.67
C VAL A 99 -10.24 12.33 -20.09
N LEU A 100 -11.39 11.64 -20.27
CA LEU A 100 -12.04 11.50 -21.57
C LEU A 100 -12.43 12.87 -22.16
N VAL A 101 -13.04 13.74 -21.35
CA VAL A 101 -13.43 15.10 -21.79
C VAL A 101 -12.20 15.90 -22.20
N THR A 102 -11.09 15.82 -21.43
CA THR A 102 -9.83 16.49 -21.74
C THR A 102 -9.19 15.97 -23.03
N VAL A 103 -9.17 14.66 -23.22
CA VAL A 103 -8.62 14.00 -24.43
C VAL A 103 -9.43 14.34 -25.66
N MET A 104 -10.76 14.31 -25.56
CA MET A 104 -11.64 14.72 -26.66
C MET A 104 -11.51 16.21 -26.97
N SER A 105 -11.33 17.05 -25.97
CA SER A 105 -11.03 18.47 -26.12
C SER A 105 -9.74 18.69 -26.93
N ALA A 106 -8.68 17.92 -26.63
CA ALA A 106 -7.43 17.96 -27.39
C ALA A 106 -7.60 17.45 -28.84
N LEU A 107 -8.36 16.39 -29.05
CA LEU A 107 -8.70 15.90 -30.40
C LEU A 107 -9.48 16.91 -31.22
N PHE A 108 -10.51 17.57 -30.64
CA PHE A 108 -11.25 18.63 -31.32
C PHE A 108 -10.36 19.85 -31.64
N SER A 109 -9.41 20.19 -30.76
CA SER A 109 -8.44 21.23 -31.06
C SER A 109 -7.54 20.85 -32.26
N LEU A 110 -7.09 19.62 -32.37
CA LEU A 110 -6.28 19.13 -33.51
C LEU A 110 -7.05 19.08 -34.82
N LEU A 111 -8.37 18.80 -34.76
CA LEU A 111 -9.24 18.81 -35.93
C LEU A 111 -9.58 20.23 -36.42
N GLY A 112 -9.28 21.25 -35.61
CA GLY A 112 -9.40 22.66 -35.97
C GLY A 112 -8.26 23.09 -36.90
N SER A 113 -8.41 22.92 -38.22
CA SER A 113 -7.42 23.39 -39.20
C SER A 113 -7.42 24.93 -39.30
N GLY A 114 -6.25 25.54 -39.32
CA GLY A 114 -6.06 26.96 -39.62
C GLY A 114 -5.62 27.81 -38.44
N SER A 115 -6.45 28.76 -37.98
CA SER A 115 -6.07 29.74 -36.96
C SER A 115 -6.16 29.20 -35.54
N LEU A 116 -5.37 29.74 -34.62
CA LEU A 116 -5.42 29.45 -33.18
C LEU A 116 -6.83 29.65 -32.61
N ALA A 117 -7.57 30.64 -33.12
CA ALA A 117 -8.96 30.94 -32.73
C ALA A 117 -9.87 29.74 -32.99
N ASN A 118 -9.83 29.12 -34.18
CA ASN A 118 -10.64 27.94 -34.52
C ASN A 118 -10.29 26.72 -33.67
N ARG A 119 -9.03 26.54 -33.32
CA ARG A 119 -8.56 25.44 -32.45
C ARG A 119 -9.06 25.65 -31.04
N PHE A 120 -9.03 26.89 -30.53
CA PHE A 120 -9.54 27.26 -29.23
C PHE A 120 -11.06 27.12 -29.13
N GLU A 121 -11.80 27.56 -30.13
CA GLU A 121 -13.26 27.42 -30.17
C GLU A 121 -13.70 25.95 -30.08
N ARG A 122 -13.01 25.05 -30.77
CA ARG A 122 -13.33 23.62 -30.78
C ARG A 122 -12.87 22.88 -29.55
N GLY A 123 -11.64 23.15 -29.09
CA GLY A 123 -10.99 22.43 -28.02
C GLY A 123 -10.97 23.14 -26.65
N GLY A 124 -11.31 24.42 -26.60
CA GLY A 124 -11.18 25.23 -25.41
C GLY A 124 -9.70 25.35 -24.93
N PHE A 125 -9.52 25.90 -23.75
CA PHE A 125 -8.21 26.11 -23.14
C PHE A 125 -7.45 24.81 -22.90
N THR A 126 -8.10 23.82 -22.29
CA THR A 126 -7.45 22.54 -21.97
C THR A 126 -7.09 21.77 -23.24
N GLY A 127 -7.97 21.78 -24.25
CA GLY A 127 -7.71 21.09 -25.50
C GLY A 127 -6.56 21.67 -26.28
N THR A 128 -6.46 23.00 -26.40
CA THR A 128 -5.33 23.64 -27.06
C THR A 128 -4.03 23.41 -26.32
N LEU A 129 -4.02 23.52 -24.99
CA LEU A 129 -2.83 23.30 -24.16
C LEU A 129 -2.27 21.87 -24.34
N PHE A 130 -3.14 20.84 -24.19
CA PHE A 130 -2.69 19.45 -24.30
C PHE A 130 -2.36 19.05 -25.74
N SER A 131 -3.10 19.54 -26.74
CA SER A 131 -2.77 19.26 -28.13
C SER A 131 -1.43 19.86 -28.55
N ASP A 132 -1.13 21.10 -28.13
CA ASP A 132 0.16 21.74 -28.45
C ASP A 132 1.32 21.06 -27.75
N PHE A 133 1.14 20.68 -26.48
CA PHE A 133 2.13 19.90 -25.76
C PHE A 133 2.47 18.58 -26.48
N LEU A 134 1.47 17.84 -26.93
CA LEU A 134 1.70 16.57 -27.63
C LEU A 134 2.31 16.78 -29.02
N VAL A 135 1.82 17.76 -29.77
CA VAL A 135 2.35 18.04 -31.12
C VAL A 135 3.83 18.45 -31.08
N VAL A 136 4.21 19.26 -30.09
CA VAL A 136 5.61 19.68 -29.91
C VAL A 136 6.52 18.49 -29.56
N ASN A 137 6.06 17.58 -28.70
CA ASN A 137 6.92 16.50 -28.20
C ASN A 137 6.92 15.24 -29.10
N ILE A 138 5.80 14.88 -29.74
CA ILE A 138 5.66 13.61 -30.50
C ILE A 138 5.15 13.80 -31.93
N GLY A 139 4.99 15.06 -32.36
CA GLY A 139 4.48 15.38 -33.69
C GLY A 139 2.96 15.18 -33.83
N PRO A 140 2.35 15.71 -34.91
CA PRO A 140 0.90 15.69 -35.09
C PRO A 140 0.34 14.25 -35.25
N ILE A 141 1.01 13.38 -36.00
CA ILE A 141 0.56 11.99 -36.19
C ILE A 141 0.64 11.22 -34.87
N GLY A 142 1.74 11.36 -34.12
CA GLY A 142 1.88 10.77 -32.78
C GLY A 142 0.81 11.24 -31.80
N ALA A 143 0.50 12.54 -31.81
CA ALA A 143 -0.57 13.12 -30.99
C ALA A 143 -1.93 12.50 -31.29
N TYR A 144 -2.31 12.31 -32.57
CA TYR A 144 -3.55 11.63 -32.94
C TYR A 144 -3.60 10.19 -32.43
N ILE A 145 -2.52 9.41 -32.59
CA ILE A 145 -2.45 8.00 -32.17
C ILE A 145 -2.62 7.91 -30.64
N VAL A 146 -1.89 8.71 -29.90
CA VAL A 146 -1.93 8.69 -28.42
C VAL A 146 -3.30 9.13 -27.91
N LEU A 147 -3.87 10.23 -28.43
CA LEU A 147 -5.16 10.73 -28.00
C LEU A 147 -6.31 9.76 -28.36
N THR A 148 -6.30 9.15 -29.54
CA THR A 148 -7.32 8.17 -29.91
C THR A 148 -7.24 6.89 -29.08
N ALA A 149 -6.03 6.39 -28.80
CA ALA A 149 -5.84 5.25 -27.93
C ALA A 149 -6.29 5.53 -26.49
N LEU A 150 -5.97 6.71 -25.95
CA LEU A 150 -6.39 7.12 -24.63
C LEU A 150 -7.89 7.35 -24.54
N ALA A 151 -8.52 7.93 -25.57
CA ALA A 151 -9.98 8.06 -25.65
C ALA A 151 -10.67 6.70 -25.64
N ALA A 152 -10.16 5.72 -26.40
CA ALA A 152 -10.69 4.35 -26.42
C ALA A 152 -10.58 3.69 -25.03
N LEU A 153 -9.44 3.84 -24.35
CA LEU A 153 -9.23 3.33 -23.00
C LEU A 153 -10.20 3.95 -21.99
N CYS A 154 -10.38 5.28 -22.04
CA CYS A 154 -11.32 5.99 -21.16
C CYS A 154 -12.77 5.57 -21.41
N LEU A 155 -13.16 5.33 -22.67
CA LEU A 155 -14.51 4.84 -23.01
C LEU A 155 -14.80 3.45 -22.43
N VAL A 156 -13.82 2.55 -22.43
CA VAL A 156 -13.95 1.22 -21.80
C VAL A 156 -14.22 1.35 -20.30
N VAL A 157 -13.48 2.23 -19.63
CA VAL A 157 -13.60 2.41 -18.16
C VAL A 157 -14.88 3.17 -17.78
N THR A 158 -15.27 4.20 -18.56
CA THR A 158 -16.39 5.09 -18.21
C THR A 158 -17.75 4.46 -18.50
N ALA A 159 -17.89 3.75 -19.62
CA ALA A 159 -19.19 3.27 -20.11
C ALA A 159 -19.34 1.74 -20.06
N ASP A 160 -18.37 1.00 -19.48
CA ASP A 160 -18.28 -0.46 -19.56
C ASP A 160 -18.45 -1.00 -21.01
N PHE A 161 -17.99 -0.21 -21.97
CA PHE A 161 -18.20 -0.46 -23.37
C PHE A 161 -16.99 -1.20 -23.94
N LEU A 162 -17.21 -2.43 -24.40
CA LEU A 162 -16.17 -3.21 -25.08
C LEU A 162 -15.91 -2.65 -26.48
N VAL A 163 -14.71 -2.12 -26.70
CA VAL A 163 -14.27 -1.58 -28.00
C VAL A 163 -14.06 -2.71 -29.04
N SER A 164 -13.74 -3.93 -28.59
CA SER A 164 -13.49 -5.07 -29.47
C SER A 164 -14.64 -5.44 -30.43
N PRO A 165 -15.92 -5.45 -30.03
CA PRO A 165 -17.02 -5.70 -30.97
C PRO A 165 -17.20 -4.62 -32.03
N LEU A 166 -16.86 -3.37 -31.70
CA LEU A 166 -16.89 -2.25 -32.64
C LEU A 166 -15.80 -2.37 -33.70
N ILE A 167 -14.58 -2.73 -33.30
CA ILE A 167 -13.47 -2.97 -34.24
C ILE A 167 -13.82 -4.11 -35.18
N VAL A 168 -14.36 -5.23 -34.66
CA VAL A 168 -14.77 -6.37 -35.49
C VAL A 168 -15.88 -6.01 -36.45
N ARG A 169 -16.86 -5.20 -36.04
CA ARG A 169 -17.93 -4.70 -36.94
C ARG A 169 -17.39 -3.73 -37.98
N PHE A 170 -16.49 -2.84 -37.58
CA PHE A 170 -15.85 -1.89 -38.51
C PHE A 170 -14.98 -2.59 -39.53
N THR A 171 -14.15 -3.56 -39.12
CA THR A 171 -13.32 -4.34 -40.04
C THR A 171 -14.16 -5.18 -41.03
N ARG A 172 -15.27 -5.79 -40.57
CA ARG A 172 -16.23 -6.46 -41.45
C ARG A 172 -16.89 -5.49 -42.44
N ALA A 173 -17.34 -4.33 -41.97
CA ALA A 173 -17.93 -3.32 -42.85
C ALA A 173 -16.90 -2.80 -43.88
N CYS A 174 -15.64 -2.60 -43.47
CA CYS A 174 -14.57 -2.21 -44.40
C CYS A 174 -14.29 -3.30 -45.43
N ILE A 175 -14.27 -4.59 -45.05
CA ILE A 175 -14.09 -5.72 -45.96
C ILE A 175 -15.27 -5.80 -46.93
N GLU A 176 -16.51 -5.70 -46.44
CA GLU A 176 -17.72 -5.68 -47.30
C GLU A 176 -17.73 -4.50 -48.27
N LEU A 177 -17.31 -3.32 -47.85
CA LEU A 177 -17.19 -2.15 -48.71
C LEU A 177 -16.10 -2.32 -49.78
N TRP A 178 -14.97 -2.94 -49.41
CA TRP A 178 -13.89 -3.23 -50.35
C TRP A 178 -14.27 -4.30 -51.35
N GLU A 179 -15.01 -5.34 -50.94
CA GLU A 179 -15.55 -6.38 -51.82
C GLU A 179 -16.58 -5.81 -52.79
N LYS A 180 -17.54 -4.92 -52.32
CA LYS A 180 -18.50 -4.23 -53.18
C LYS A 180 -17.85 -3.28 -54.18
N LYS A 181 -16.77 -2.59 -53.75
CA LYS A 181 -15.98 -1.74 -54.65
C LYS A 181 -15.25 -2.55 -55.70
N ARG A 182 -14.76 -3.74 -55.35
CA ARG A 182 -14.08 -4.67 -56.27
C ARG A 182 -15.06 -5.33 -57.26
N ALA A 183 -16.32 -5.48 -56.86
CA ALA A 183 -17.39 -6.03 -57.66
C ALA A 183 -18.08 -4.98 -58.59
N GLY A 184 -17.62 -3.73 -58.64
CA GLY A 184 -18.15 -2.68 -59.53
C GLY A 184 -19.54 -2.14 -59.19
N GLN A 185 -20.06 -2.41 -57.99
CA GLN A 185 -21.36 -1.92 -57.55
C GLN A 185 -21.27 -0.52 -56.93
N ALA A 186 -22.19 0.39 -57.30
CA ALA A 186 -22.22 1.75 -56.77
C ALA A 186 -22.44 1.77 -55.26
N VAL A 187 -21.46 2.35 -54.54
CA VAL A 187 -21.47 2.45 -53.08
C VAL A 187 -22.18 3.74 -52.69
N PHE A 188 -23.49 3.66 -52.52
CA PHE A 188 -24.26 4.73 -51.87
C PHE A 188 -25.17 4.14 -50.80
N ALA A 189 -24.62 3.92 -49.60
CA ALA A 189 -25.41 3.66 -48.38
C ALA A 189 -24.59 4.01 -47.16
N TRP A 190 -25.06 5.01 -46.43
CA TRP A 190 -24.59 5.33 -45.07
C TRP A 190 -24.74 4.11 -44.17
N PRO A 191 -23.75 3.67 -43.43
CA PRO A 191 -23.88 2.51 -42.56
C PRO A 191 -24.82 2.86 -41.40
N VAL A 192 -25.96 2.18 -41.35
CA VAL A 192 -26.89 2.22 -40.21
C VAL A 192 -26.25 1.43 -39.07
N LEU A 193 -25.53 2.12 -38.20
CA LEU A 193 -24.83 1.56 -37.00
C LEU A 193 -25.78 1.17 -35.86
N LEU A 194 -27.09 1.27 -36.05
CA LEU A 194 -28.09 1.02 -35.01
C LEU A 194 -29.23 0.10 -35.52
N LYS A 195 -28.88 -1.15 -35.85
CA LYS A 195 -29.90 -2.20 -35.93
C LYS A 195 -29.70 -3.17 -34.76
N LYS A 196 -30.57 -3.00 -33.77
CA LYS A 196 -30.70 -3.85 -32.61
C LYS A 196 -31.17 -5.21 -33.08
N GLU A 197 -30.32 -6.21 -33.13
CA GLU A 197 -30.74 -7.61 -33.28
C GLU A 197 -31.49 -8.02 -32.03
N LYS A 198 -32.77 -8.28 -32.16
CA LYS A 198 -33.55 -9.01 -31.16
C LYS A 198 -32.94 -10.39 -30.99
N SER A 199 -32.56 -10.72 -29.78
CA SER A 199 -32.25 -12.05 -29.34
C SER A 199 -33.54 -12.88 -29.32
N ASP A 200 -33.83 -13.56 -30.41
CA ASP A 200 -34.80 -14.64 -30.41
C ASP A 200 -34.11 -15.92 -29.91
N ARG A 201 -34.40 -16.26 -28.67
CA ARG A 201 -34.22 -17.63 -28.18
C ARG A 201 -35.37 -18.47 -28.73
N PRO A 202 -35.14 -19.53 -29.49
CA PRO A 202 -36.19 -20.48 -29.82
C PRO A 202 -36.50 -21.35 -28.59
N ALA A 203 -37.77 -21.39 -28.25
CA ALA A 203 -38.34 -22.33 -27.32
C ALA A 203 -38.25 -23.77 -27.89
N ALA A 204 -37.96 -24.71 -27.00
CA ALA A 204 -37.95 -26.13 -27.28
C ALA A 204 -39.37 -26.63 -27.68
N LYS A 205 -39.44 -27.42 -28.73
CA LYS A 205 -40.52 -28.40 -29.02
C LYS A 205 -39.95 -29.67 -29.67
N PRO A 206 -40.69 -30.79 -29.52
CA PRO A 206 -40.10 -32.12 -29.39
C PRO A 206 -39.86 -32.87 -30.71
N ALA A 207 -39.16 -33.99 -30.56
CA ALA A 207 -38.68 -34.91 -31.54
C ALA A 207 -39.74 -35.41 -32.55
N GLU A 208 -39.33 -35.51 -33.82
CA GLU A 208 -39.85 -36.51 -34.80
C GLU A 208 -38.69 -37.03 -35.67
N GLU A 209 -38.79 -38.29 -36.04
CA GLU A 209 -37.82 -39.23 -36.59
C GLU A 209 -37.38 -38.95 -38.02
N GLU A 210 -36.16 -39.32 -38.28
CA GLU A 210 -35.40 -39.76 -39.46
C GLU A 210 -36.02 -39.77 -40.90
N PRO A 211 -35.26 -39.75 -41.99
CA PRO A 211 -34.35 -40.83 -42.36
C PRO A 211 -32.98 -40.45 -43.02
N GLN A 212 -32.08 -41.44 -42.99
CA GLN A 212 -30.75 -41.59 -43.50
C GLN A 212 -30.55 -41.27 -44.98
N GLU A 213 -29.41 -40.71 -45.38
CA GLU A 213 -28.67 -41.11 -46.61
C GLU A 213 -27.16 -40.77 -46.56
N LYS A 214 -26.41 -41.86 -46.57
CA LYS A 214 -25.16 -42.24 -47.28
C LYS A 214 -23.94 -41.32 -47.43
N VAL A 215 -22.90 -41.88 -46.89
CA VAL A 215 -21.43 -41.74 -46.98
C VAL A 215 -20.89 -41.80 -48.42
N PRO A 216 -19.72 -41.21 -48.76
CA PRO A 216 -18.56 -42.06 -49.01
C PRO A 216 -17.21 -41.65 -48.35
N ALA A 217 -16.46 -42.60 -48.18
CA ALA A 217 -15.29 -43.08 -47.55
C ALA A 217 -13.89 -42.56 -48.02
N LYS A 218 -12.98 -42.53 -47.00
CA LYS A 218 -11.58 -43.05 -46.88
C LYS A 218 -10.43 -42.12 -47.30
N PRO A 219 -9.17 -42.32 -46.77
CA PRO A 219 -8.56 -43.55 -46.24
C PRO A 219 -7.72 -43.45 -44.93
N ARG A 220 -7.77 -44.44 -44.15
CA ARG A 220 -6.83 -45.39 -43.51
C ARG A 220 -5.35 -45.02 -43.34
N LYS A 221 -4.88 -44.99 -42.03
CA LYS A 221 -3.58 -45.53 -41.63
C LYS A 221 -3.64 -46.21 -40.25
N GLU A 222 -3.35 -47.46 -40.30
CA GLU A 222 -2.56 -48.43 -39.53
C GLU A 222 -2.71 -48.52 -38.00
N LYS A 223 -3.11 -49.75 -37.64
CA LYS A 223 -3.13 -50.38 -36.32
C LYS A 223 -1.72 -50.75 -35.87
N ILE A 224 -1.37 -50.40 -34.62
CA ILE A 224 -0.39 -51.19 -33.86
C ILE A 224 -1.18 -51.87 -32.73
N SER A 225 -1.19 -53.18 -32.76
CA SER A 225 -1.76 -54.10 -31.81
C SER A 225 -0.77 -54.35 -30.67
N VAL A 226 -1.19 -54.17 -29.42
CA VAL A 226 -0.51 -54.70 -28.24
C VAL A 226 -1.53 -55.58 -27.48
N PRO A 227 -1.15 -56.77 -27.01
CA PRO A 227 -2.08 -57.81 -26.59
C PRO A 227 -2.69 -57.54 -25.21
N VAL A 228 -3.97 -57.83 -25.08
CA VAL A 228 -4.74 -57.83 -23.85
C VAL A 228 -4.42 -59.10 -23.04
N PRO A 229 -4.04 -59.04 -21.78
CA PRO A 229 -4.05 -60.20 -20.90
C PRO A 229 -5.48 -60.39 -20.33
N GLU A 230 -5.91 -61.62 -20.29
CA GLU A 230 -7.19 -62.12 -19.81
C GLU A 230 -7.51 -61.69 -18.39
N ALA A 231 -8.74 -61.27 -18.19
CA ALA A 231 -9.33 -60.95 -16.88
C ALA A 231 -9.54 -62.23 -16.05
N ARG A 232 -8.85 -62.30 -14.92
CA ARG A 232 -9.27 -63.18 -13.79
C ARG A 232 -10.33 -62.46 -12.96
N PRO A 233 -11.34 -63.14 -12.44
CA PRO A 233 -12.40 -62.52 -11.63
C PRO A 233 -11.82 -62.06 -10.28
N VAL A 234 -11.82 -60.78 -10.03
CA VAL A 234 -11.50 -60.19 -8.72
C VAL A 234 -12.77 -60.26 -7.88
N LYS A 235 -12.67 -61.00 -6.76
CA LYS A 235 -13.67 -61.05 -5.67
C LYS A 235 -14.03 -59.63 -5.27
N ALA A 236 -15.34 -59.42 -5.11
CA ALA A 236 -15.91 -58.22 -4.49
C ALA A 236 -15.17 -57.94 -3.14
N GLN A 237 -14.39 -56.83 -3.11
CA GLN A 237 -13.92 -56.30 -1.85
C GLN A 237 -15.06 -55.51 -1.20
N GLU A 238 -15.33 -55.89 0.01
CA GLU A 238 -16.25 -55.23 0.92
C GLU A 238 -16.01 -53.73 0.94
N THR A 239 -17.09 -52.98 0.83
CA THR A 239 -17.14 -51.54 1.04
C THR A 239 -16.50 -51.21 2.38
N SER A 240 -15.30 -50.65 2.36
CA SER A 240 -14.64 -50.12 3.53
C SER A 240 -15.56 -49.05 4.17
N LYS A 241 -15.89 -49.27 5.44
CA LYS A 241 -16.54 -48.26 6.30
C LYS A 241 -15.84 -46.92 6.16
N PRO A 242 -16.58 -45.80 6.14
CA PRO A 242 -15.97 -44.50 6.10
C PRO A 242 -15.00 -44.36 7.27
N GLN A 243 -13.72 -44.20 7.00
CA GLN A 243 -12.73 -43.86 8.01
C GLN A 243 -13.12 -42.52 8.62
N ALA A 244 -13.23 -42.48 9.93
CA ALA A 244 -13.45 -41.27 10.68
C ALA A 244 -12.32 -40.28 10.35
N PRO A 245 -12.61 -38.96 10.27
CA PRO A 245 -11.62 -37.94 9.99
C PRO A 245 -10.45 -38.01 10.98
N ASN A 246 -9.23 -37.88 10.49
CA ASN A 246 -8.04 -37.95 11.32
C ASN A 246 -7.92 -36.65 12.12
N ILE A 247 -8.31 -36.67 13.39
CA ILE A 247 -8.30 -35.46 14.25
C ILE A 247 -6.91 -35.35 14.88
N ARG A 248 -6.13 -34.35 14.42
CA ARG A 248 -4.88 -33.97 15.08
C ARG A 248 -5.17 -32.94 16.16
N ILE A 249 -5.14 -33.38 17.42
CA ILE A 249 -5.14 -32.47 18.56
C ILE A 249 -3.68 -32.13 18.86
N VAL A 250 -3.32 -30.84 18.80
CA VAL A 250 -1.99 -30.38 19.16
C VAL A 250 -1.81 -30.59 20.66
N GLN A 251 -1.00 -31.58 21.03
CA GLN A 251 -0.63 -31.83 22.43
C GLN A 251 0.32 -30.73 22.90
N GLN A 252 -0.01 -30.10 24.03
CA GLN A 252 0.89 -29.18 24.71
C GLN A 252 2.14 -29.92 25.18
N LYS A 253 3.34 -29.30 25.02
CA LYS A 253 4.58 -29.81 25.58
C LYS A 253 4.43 -30.00 27.10
N THR A 254 4.86 -31.13 27.58
CA THR A 254 4.73 -31.65 28.95
C THR A 254 5.35 -30.71 30.00
N GLU A 255 4.83 -30.75 31.20
CA GLU A 255 5.29 -30.00 32.39
C GLU A 255 6.78 -30.09 32.66
N GLU A 256 7.45 -31.19 32.28
CA GLU A 256 8.90 -31.37 32.42
C GLU A 256 9.79 -30.35 31.69
N ALA A 257 9.30 -29.71 30.58
CA ALA A 257 10.03 -28.66 29.90
C ALA A 257 9.91 -27.31 30.64
N ARG A 258 8.86 -27.13 31.42
CA ARG A 258 8.59 -25.90 32.19
C ARG A 258 9.47 -25.81 33.46
N GLU A 259 9.70 -26.91 34.16
CA GLU A 259 10.53 -26.93 35.37
C GLU A 259 12.02 -26.63 35.12
N ARG A 260 12.51 -26.87 33.91
CA ARG A 260 13.93 -26.63 33.57
C ARG A 260 14.29 -25.18 33.27
N GLU A 261 13.33 -24.34 32.94
CA GLU A 261 13.54 -22.96 32.48
C GLU A 261 13.24 -21.89 33.53
N ASP A 262 12.70 -22.24 34.70
CA ASP A 262 12.38 -21.28 35.77
C ASP A 262 13.61 -20.75 36.55
N LYS A 263 14.82 -21.22 36.21
CA LYS A 263 16.02 -20.66 36.86
C LYS A 263 16.35 -19.29 36.28
N PRO A 264 16.50 -18.27 37.14
CA PRO A 264 16.89 -16.94 36.69
C PRO A 264 18.26 -16.99 36.01
N LEU A 265 18.32 -16.51 34.77
CA LEU A 265 19.55 -16.41 33.99
C LEU A 265 20.23 -15.08 34.34
N VAL A 266 21.49 -15.16 34.84
CA VAL A 266 22.29 -14.00 35.23
C VAL A 266 23.30 -13.68 34.13
N ILE A 267 23.32 -12.46 33.63
CA ILE A 267 24.27 -11.96 32.62
C ILE A 267 25.14 -10.88 33.30
N GLY A 268 26.34 -11.21 33.69
CA GLY A 268 27.16 -10.31 34.51
C GLY A 268 26.50 -10.03 35.86
N ASN A 269 26.21 -8.75 36.16
CA ASN A 269 25.46 -8.33 37.34
C ASN A 269 23.95 -8.14 37.09
N TYR A 270 23.45 -8.43 35.86
CA TYR A 270 22.04 -8.24 35.48
C TYR A 270 21.32 -9.61 35.43
N GLN A 271 20.15 -9.65 36.04
CA GLN A 271 19.29 -10.84 36.06
C GLN A 271 18.10 -10.66 35.11
N LEU A 272 17.95 -11.59 34.18
CA LEU A 272 16.79 -11.59 33.30
C LEU A 272 15.50 -11.86 34.10
N PRO A 273 14.33 -11.26 33.70
CA PRO A 273 13.07 -11.43 34.41
C PRO A 273 12.68 -12.93 34.47
N PRO A 274 12.31 -13.48 35.65
CA PRO A 274 11.83 -14.86 35.76
C PRO A 274 10.45 -15.02 35.13
N PHE A 275 10.15 -16.24 34.64
CA PHE A 275 8.86 -16.51 34.00
C PHE A 275 7.68 -16.48 34.96
N ASP A 276 7.92 -16.56 36.28
CA ASP A 276 6.89 -16.45 37.33
C ASP A 276 6.19 -15.08 37.39
N LEU A 277 6.79 -14.06 36.77
CA LEU A 277 6.15 -12.74 36.63
C LEU A 277 4.99 -12.76 35.61
N LEU A 278 4.91 -13.80 34.78
CA LEU A 278 3.87 -13.98 33.76
C LEU A 278 2.82 -15.00 34.20
N LYS A 279 1.60 -14.83 33.75
CA LYS A 279 0.47 -15.74 34.06
C LYS A 279 0.62 -17.08 33.33
N ASP A 280 0.23 -18.15 34.04
CA ASP A 280 0.16 -19.47 33.44
C ASP A 280 -1.03 -19.63 32.50
N PRO A 281 -0.94 -20.49 31.46
CA PRO A 281 -2.04 -20.76 30.55
C PRO A 281 -3.20 -21.41 31.27
N ALA A 282 -4.41 -21.03 30.90
CA ALA A 282 -5.62 -21.68 31.41
C ALA A 282 -5.71 -23.12 30.88
N LYS A 283 -5.91 -24.10 31.77
CA LYS A 283 -6.14 -25.50 31.39
C LYS A 283 -7.54 -25.62 30.76
N ILE A 284 -7.62 -26.05 29.50
CA ILE A 284 -8.90 -26.33 28.83
C ILE A 284 -9.24 -27.79 29.06
N SER A 285 -10.47 -28.10 29.56
CA SER A 285 -10.96 -29.47 29.65
C SER A 285 -11.22 -30.05 28.27
N GLU A 286 -10.58 -31.15 27.93
CA GLU A 286 -10.62 -31.77 26.59
C GLU A 286 -11.85 -32.65 26.34
N ASP A 287 -12.61 -33.01 27.38
CA ASP A 287 -13.60 -34.11 27.37
C ASP A 287 -14.81 -33.93 26.41
N ASN A 288 -15.05 -32.73 25.88
CA ASN A 288 -16.22 -32.46 25.00
C ASN A 288 -15.87 -31.97 23.61
N VAL A 289 -14.57 -31.79 23.30
CA VAL A 289 -14.09 -31.11 22.13
C VAL A 289 -14.17 -31.98 20.87
N GLN A 290 -13.81 -33.25 20.99
CA GLN A 290 -13.77 -34.17 19.82
C GLN A 290 -15.15 -34.35 19.18
N GLY A 291 -16.21 -34.46 19.98
CA GLY A 291 -17.58 -34.58 19.48
C GLY A 291 -18.04 -33.35 18.70
N LEU A 292 -17.69 -32.16 19.19
CA LEU A 292 -17.99 -30.89 18.52
C LEU A 292 -17.24 -30.73 17.18
N LEU A 293 -15.98 -31.15 17.10
CA LEU A 293 -15.17 -31.08 15.88
C LEU A 293 -15.73 -31.98 14.77
N VAL A 294 -16.12 -33.20 15.12
CA VAL A 294 -16.74 -34.16 14.18
C VAL A 294 -18.11 -33.68 13.71
N THR A 295 -18.91 -33.11 14.61
CA THR A 295 -20.22 -32.54 14.27
C THR A 295 -20.05 -31.34 13.33
N GLY A 296 -19.07 -30.47 13.60
CA GLY A 296 -18.73 -29.34 12.73
C GLY A 296 -18.32 -29.79 11.34
N ALA A 297 -17.49 -30.85 11.23
CA ALA A 297 -17.06 -31.39 9.94
C ALA A 297 -18.26 -31.90 9.11
N LYS A 298 -19.17 -32.66 9.71
CA LYS A 298 -20.38 -33.14 9.03
C LYS A 298 -21.26 -31.98 8.54
N LYS A 299 -21.48 -31.00 9.41
CA LYS A 299 -22.29 -29.82 9.08
C LYS A 299 -21.67 -29.03 7.92
N LEU A 300 -20.34 -28.93 7.85
CA LEU A 300 -19.62 -28.28 6.75
C LEU A 300 -19.78 -29.05 5.43
N GLU A 301 -19.62 -30.37 5.45
CA GLU A 301 -19.84 -31.25 4.28
C GLU A 301 -21.28 -31.14 3.77
N GLU A 302 -22.28 -31.20 4.65
CA GLU A 302 -23.70 -31.04 4.31
C GLU A 302 -24.00 -29.66 3.72
N THR A 303 -23.43 -28.62 4.30
CA THR A 303 -23.59 -27.25 3.79
C THR A 303 -23.05 -27.13 2.36
N LEU A 304 -21.85 -27.61 2.12
CA LEU A 304 -21.23 -27.57 0.78
C LEU A 304 -22.05 -28.40 -0.23
N ALA A 305 -22.56 -29.60 0.19
CA ALA A 305 -23.37 -30.45 -0.66
C ALA A 305 -24.70 -29.78 -1.05
N ASN A 306 -25.34 -29.03 -0.12
CA ASN A 306 -26.58 -28.27 -0.39
C ASN A 306 -26.38 -27.19 -1.48
N PHE A 307 -25.15 -26.64 -1.60
CA PHE A 307 -24.77 -25.71 -2.68
C PHE A 307 -24.16 -26.40 -3.92
N GLY A 308 -24.28 -27.73 -4.01
CA GLY A 308 -23.79 -28.49 -5.15
C GLY A 308 -22.28 -28.69 -5.20
N VAL A 309 -21.58 -28.43 -4.11
CA VAL A 309 -20.13 -28.60 -3.98
C VAL A 309 -19.86 -29.88 -3.18
N VAL A 310 -19.40 -30.93 -3.85
CA VAL A 310 -19.05 -32.20 -3.19
C VAL A 310 -17.59 -32.10 -2.72
N ALA A 311 -17.40 -32.11 -1.40
CA ALA A 311 -16.09 -32.12 -0.77
C ALA A 311 -16.15 -32.96 0.53
N ARG A 312 -15.03 -33.58 0.91
CA ARG A 312 -14.89 -34.36 2.11
C ARG A 312 -13.88 -33.75 3.06
N VAL A 313 -14.18 -33.70 4.36
CA VAL A 313 -13.20 -33.30 5.38
C VAL A 313 -12.22 -34.45 5.59
N ALA A 314 -10.97 -34.25 5.21
CA ALA A 314 -9.90 -35.23 5.31
C ALA A 314 -9.13 -35.10 6.62
N ASP A 315 -8.94 -33.87 7.14
CA ASP A 315 -8.19 -33.59 8.35
C ASP A 315 -8.79 -32.41 9.11
N ILE A 316 -8.62 -32.39 10.43
CA ILE A 316 -9.08 -31.31 11.30
C ILE A 316 -7.92 -30.89 12.20
N GLU A 317 -7.49 -29.64 12.09
CA GLU A 317 -6.46 -29.06 12.95
C GLU A 317 -7.12 -28.02 13.86
N ARG A 318 -7.08 -28.26 15.18
CA ARG A 318 -7.60 -27.31 16.16
C ARG A 318 -6.46 -26.46 16.72
N GLY A 319 -6.57 -25.17 16.51
CA GLY A 319 -5.72 -24.18 17.16
C GLY A 319 -6.38 -23.54 18.40
N PRO A 320 -5.71 -22.56 19.01
CA PRO A 320 -6.21 -21.90 20.23
C PRO A 320 -7.47 -21.08 19.99
N VAL A 321 -7.62 -20.45 18.82
CA VAL A 321 -8.72 -19.53 18.50
C VAL A 321 -9.60 -20.00 17.35
N ILE A 322 -9.00 -20.71 16.39
CA ILE A 322 -9.71 -21.22 15.21
C ILE A 322 -9.49 -22.72 15.04
N THR A 323 -10.44 -23.37 14.37
CA THR A 323 -10.30 -24.74 13.86
C THR A 323 -10.20 -24.70 12.35
N ARG A 324 -9.19 -25.35 11.78
CA ARG A 324 -9.02 -25.51 10.34
C ARG A 324 -9.50 -26.88 9.90
N TYR A 325 -10.53 -26.91 9.05
CA TYR A 325 -11.02 -28.09 8.36
C TYR A 325 -10.35 -28.19 7.00
N GLU A 326 -9.58 -29.25 6.76
CA GLU A 326 -8.94 -29.51 5.48
C GLU A 326 -9.87 -30.37 4.62
N LEU A 327 -10.35 -29.78 3.52
CA LEU A 327 -11.26 -30.44 2.60
C LEU A 327 -10.55 -30.93 1.36
N GLU A 328 -10.94 -32.10 0.92
CA GLU A 328 -10.58 -32.68 -0.36
C GLU A 328 -11.77 -32.54 -1.32
N PRO A 329 -11.72 -31.62 -2.29
CA PRO A 329 -12.79 -31.44 -3.27
C PRO A 329 -12.87 -32.64 -4.20
N ALA A 330 -14.08 -33.05 -4.58
CA ALA A 330 -14.28 -34.08 -5.60
C ALA A 330 -13.72 -33.65 -6.96
N PRO A 331 -13.28 -34.59 -7.82
CA PRO A 331 -12.81 -34.28 -9.16
C PRO A 331 -13.81 -33.43 -9.94
N GLY A 332 -13.35 -32.33 -10.52
CA GLY A 332 -14.19 -31.40 -11.29
C GLY A 332 -14.74 -30.22 -10.49
N VAL A 333 -14.62 -30.18 -9.16
CA VAL A 333 -15.00 -29.04 -8.34
C VAL A 333 -13.97 -27.91 -8.49
N ARG A 334 -14.44 -26.72 -8.84
CA ARG A 334 -13.60 -25.54 -8.95
C ARG A 334 -13.36 -24.93 -7.56
N VAL A 335 -12.13 -24.61 -7.24
CA VAL A 335 -11.76 -23.93 -5.97
C VAL A 335 -12.53 -22.62 -5.77
N GLN A 336 -12.80 -21.89 -6.84
CA GLN A 336 -13.55 -20.64 -6.78
C GLN A 336 -14.99 -20.84 -6.31
N SER A 337 -15.62 -21.98 -6.59
CA SER A 337 -16.97 -22.28 -6.10
C SER A 337 -17.01 -22.40 -4.58
N ILE A 338 -15.93 -22.92 -3.96
CA ILE A 338 -15.82 -22.99 -2.50
C ILE A 338 -15.60 -21.59 -1.92
N ASN A 339 -14.71 -20.80 -2.53
CA ASN A 339 -14.38 -19.45 -2.07
C ASN A 339 -15.60 -18.51 -2.08
N SER A 340 -16.52 -18.68 -3.04
CA SER A 340 -17.74 -17.85 -3.12
C SER A 340 -18.78 -18.16 -2.06
N LEU A 341 -18.66 -19.27 -1.35
CA LEU A 341 -19.58 -19.72 -0.29
C LEU A 341 -19.11 -19.34 1.12
N ALA A 342 -18.12 -18.47 1.27
CA ALA A 342 -17.56 -18.12 2.58
C ALA A 342 -18.63 -17.59 3.56
N ASP A 343 -19.50 -16.71 3.09
CA ASP A 343 -20.57 -16.12 3.91
C ASP A 343 -21.67 -17.17 4.25
N ASP A 344 -22.02 -18.03 3.31
CA ASP A 344 -22.99 -19.11 3.51
C ASP A 344 -22.47 -20.15 4.52
N ILE A 345 -21.18 -20.48 4.43
CA ILE A 345 -20.49 -21.36 5.38
C ILE A 345 -20.45 -20.70 6.76
N ALA A 346 -20.14 -19.41 6.85
CA ALA A 346 -20.10 -18.67 8.11
C ALA A 346 -21.49 -18.70 8.79
N LEU A 347 -22.56 -18.47 8.02
CA LEU A 347 -23.94 -18.55 8.51
C LEU A 347 -24.25 -19.95 9.00
N ALA A 348 -23.96 -20.98 8.21
CA ALA A 348 -24.23 -22.37 8.58
C ALA A 348 -23.47 -22.79 9.83
N MET A 349 -22.19 -22.41 9.96
CA MET A 349 -21.33 -22.73 11.10
C MET A 349 -21.59 -21.83 12.33
N GLN A 350 -22.52 -20.85 12.23
CA GLN A 350 -22.81 -19.86 13.28
C GLN A 350 -21.55 -19.07 13.69
N ALA A 351 -20.67 -18.80 12.73
CA ALA A 351 -19.42 -18.07 12.89
C ALA A 351 -19.57 -16.61 12.44
N SER A 352 -18.83 -15.71 13.07
CA SER A 352 -18.83 -14.28 12.68
C SER A 352 -18.20 -14.04 11.31
N SER A 353 -17.22 -14.86 10.94
CA SER A 353 -16.56 -14.89 9.62
C SER A 353 -15.85 -16.23 9.45
N VAL A 354 -15.65 -16.64 8.20
CA VAL A 354 -14.88 -17.83 7.84
C VAL A 354 -13.84 -17.43 6.80
N ARG A 355 -12.60 -17.90 6.97
CA ARG A 355 -11.54 -17.68 6.00
C ARG A 355 -11.26 -18.96 5.22
N ILE A 356 -11.18 -18.86 3.90
CA ILE A 356 -10.88 -19.99 3.02
C ILE A 356 -9.48 -19.85 2.45
N GLN A 357 -8.61 -20.81 2.76
CA GLN A 357 -7.26 -20.91 2.23
C GLN A 357 -7.18 -21.97 1.14
N ALA A 358 -7.09 -21.55 -0.09
CA ALA A 358 -7.10 -22.47 -1.22
C ALA A 358 -6.07 -22.08 -2.31
N PRO A 359 -5.15 -23.00 -2.66
CA PRO A 359 -4.85 -24.28 -1.98
C PRO A 359 -4.04 -24.09 -0.70
N ILE A 360 -4.04 -25.11 0.17
CA ILE A 360 -3.12 -25.19 1.30
C ILE A 360 -1.71 -25.45 0.74
N PRO A 361 -0.67 -24.67 1.10
CA PRO A 361 0.69 -24.90 0.63
C PRO A 361 1.16 -26.34 0.90
N GLY A 362 1.65 -27.01 -0.15
CA GLY A 362 2.14 -28.40 -0.06
C GLY A 362 1.08 -29.48 0.04
N LYS A 363 -0.22 -29.15 -0.01
CA LYS A 363 -1.34 -30.13 0.03
C LYS A 363 -2.34 -29.84 -1.08
N ASN A 364 -2.93 -30.90 -1.65
CA ASN A 364 -4.03 -30.83 -2.65
C ASN A 364 -5.39 -30.62 -1.96
N ARG A 365 -5.46 -29.71 -0.99
CA ARG A 365 -6.63 -29.49 -0.13
C ARG A 365 -7.00 -28.03 -0.02
N VAL A 366 -8.23 -27.78 0.37
CA VAL A 366 -8.76 -26.46 0.73
C VAL A 366 -8.94 -26.42 2.25
N GLY A 367 -8.36 -25.41 2.89
CA GLY A 367 -8.54 -25.17 4.33
C GLY A 367 -9.67 -24.19 4.56
N ILE A 368 -10.64 -24.57 5.39
CA ILE A 368 -11.69 -23.70 5.90
C ILE A 368 -11.43 -23.45 7.37
N GLU A 369 -11.15 -22.20 7.71
CA GLU A 369 -10.82 -21.75 9.06
C GLU A 369 -12.05 -21.17 9.72
N VAL A 370 -12.55 -21.86 10.77
CA VAL A 370 -13.77 -21.52 11.51
C VAL A 370 -13.38 -21.12 12.94
N PRO A 371 -13.90 -20.00 13.48
CA PRO A 371 -13.66 -19.61 14.87
C PRO A 371 -14.14 -20.65 15.87
N ASN A 372 -13.38 -20.88 16.93
CA ASN A 372 -13.78 -21.74 18.03
C ASN A 372 -14.87 -21.05 18.86
N GLY A 373 -15.88 -21.78 19.28
CA GLY A 373 -16.91 -21.25 20.18
C GLY A 373 -16.38 -20.82 21.55
N ALA A 374 -15.34 -21.52 22.05
CA ALA A 374 -14.53 -21.14 23.20
C ALA A 374 -13.08 -21.00 22.76
N SER A 375 -12.55 -19.79 22.70
CA SER A 375 -11.15 -19.51 22.36
C SER A 375 -10.28 -19.52 23.62
N ALA A 376 -9.09 -20.13 23.54
CA ALA A 376 -8.07 -20.02 24.57
C ALA A 376 -7.19 -18.78 24.31
N ALA A 377 -6.95 -18.00 25.36
CA ALA A 377 -5.96 -16.94 25.27
C ALA A 377 -4.55 -17.56 25.13
N VAL A 378 -3.82 -17.13 24.14
CA VAL A 378 -2.39 -17.46 23.97
C VAL A 378 -1.59 -16.57 24.93
N VAL A 379 -1.06 -17.12 26.03
CA VAL A 379 -0.26 -16.33 26.96
C VAL A 379 1.19 -16.24 26.52
N LEU A 380 1.84 -15.11 26.81
CA LEU A 380 3.24 -14.87 26.42
C LEU A 380 4.19 -15.89 27.01
N LYS A 381 3.99 -16.31 28.28
CA LYS A 381 4.81 -17.32 28.97
C LYS A 381 4.99 -18.59 28.15
N ASP A 382 3.89 -19.14 27.61
CA ASP A 382 3.91 -20.35 26.78
C ASP A 382 4.80 -20.19 25.53
N VAL A 383 4.66 -19.05 24.84
CA VAL A 383 5.40 -18.82 23.60
C VAL A 383 6.88 -18.57 23.85
N LEU A 384 7.22 -17.93 24.97
CA LEU A 384 8.63 -17.76 25.38
C LEU A 384 9.30 -19.09 25.69
N ILE A 385 8.61 -20.00 26.39
CA ILE A 385 9.14 -21.32 26.79
C ILE A 385 9.17 -22.27 25.59
N GLU A 386 8.05 -22.47 24.89
CA GLU A 386 7.95 -23.37 23.75
C GLU A 386 8.80 -22.91 22.55
N GLY A 387 9.00 -21.60 22.40
CA GLY A 387 9.84 -21.00 21.37
C GLY A 387 11.33 -21.00 21.69
N GLU A 388 11.72 -21.48 22.87
CA GLU A 388 13.11 -21.55 23.33
C GLU A 388 13.88 -20.22 23.21
N ILE A 389 13.17 -19.09 23.47
CA ILE A 389 13.70 -17.74 23.25
C ILE A 389 15.00 -17.50 24.02
N ARG A 390 15.09 -17.94 25.29
CA ARG A 390 16.29 -17.78 26.14
C ARG A 390 17.52 -18.52 25.63
N ASN A 391 17.32 -19.61 24.90
CA ASN A 391 18.38 -20.41 24.31
C ASN A 391 18.81 -19.94 22.93
N ALA A 392 18.12 -18.92 22.39
CA ALA A 392 18.39 -18.40 21.06
C ALA A 392 19.73 -17.64 21.03
N LYS A 393 20.45 -17.77 19.93
CA LYS A 393 21.71 -17.04 19.70
C LYS A 393 21.48 -15.53 19.51
N SER A 394 20.31 -15.14 19.03
CA SER A 394 19.95 -13.73 18.80
C SER A 394 19.34 -13.13 20.07
N LYS A 395 19.71 -11.89 20.39
CA LYS A 395 19.22 -11.16 21.56
C LYS A 395 17.90 -10.41 21.29
N ILE A 396 17.50 -10.31 20.05
CA ILE A 396 16.30 -9.59 19.60
C ILE A 396 15.26 -10.54 18.97
N MET A 397 15.09 -11.72 19.63
CA MET A 397 14.03 -12.66 19.30
C MET A 397 12.68 -12.18 19.78
N LEU A 398 11.65 -12.42 18.98
CA LEU A 398 10.27 -12.02 19.24
C LEU A 398 9.38 -13.25 19.41
N ALA A 399 8.67 -13.35 20.53
CA ALA A 399 7.66 -14.40 20.81
C ALA A 399 6.28 -13.87 20.41
N LEU A 400 5.95 -13.88 19.11
CA LEU A 400 4.77 -13.19 18.59
C LEU A 400 3.45 -13.87 18.99
N GLY A 401 3.39 -15.21 19.07
CA GLY A 401 2.15 -15.91 19.35
C GLY A 401 2.16 -17.38 18.93
N LYS A 402 1.00 -17.93 18.61
CA LYS A 402 0.83 -19.30 18.10
C LYS A 402 0.13 -19.30 16.75
N ASP A 403 0.50 -20.22 15.87
CA ASP A 403 -0.15 -20.40 14.56
C ASP A 403 -1.50 -21.13 14.68
N THR A 404 -2.16 -21.38 13.56
CA THR A 404 -3.43 -22.09 13.50
C THR A 404 -3.36 -23.56 13.94
N ALA A 405 -2.16 -24.12 14.04
CA ALA A 405 -1.91 -25.47 14.53
C ALA A 405 -1.41 -25.46 16.00
N GLY A 406 -1.34 -24.30 16.65
CA GLY A 406 -0.88 -24.12 18.02
C GLY A 406 0.64 -24.10 18.18
N LYS A 407 1.42 -24.10 17.10
CA LYS A 407 2.87 -24.00 17.17
C LYS A 407 3.31 -22.56 17.48
N PRO A 408 4.40 -22.34 18.24
CA PRO A 408 4.88 -21.01 18.55
C PRO A 408 5.36 -20.29 17.27
N ILE A 409 4.94 -19.03 17.12
CA ILE A 409 5.42 -18.11 16.09
C ILE A 409 6.54 -17.29 16.72
N VAL A 410 7.76 -17.63 16.37
CA VAL A 410 8.98 -16.94 16.81
C VAL A 410 9.64 -16.30 15.61
N ALA A 411 10.19 -15.10 15.79
CA ALA A 411 10.86 -14.37 14.73
C ALA A 411 12.10 -13.65 15.26
N ASP A 412 13.19 -13.64 14.47
CA ASP A 412 14.43 -12.90 14.79
C ASP A 412 14.42 -11.55 14.07
N LEU A 413 14.41 -10.46 14.82
CA LEU A 413 14.47 -9.11 14.26
C LEU A 413 15.79 -8.84 13.52
N ALA A 414 16.86 -9.57 13.83
CA ALA A 414 18.12 -9.49 13.08
C ALA A 414 18.03 -10.12 11.67
N GLU A 415 17.12 -11.09 11.47
CA GLU A 415 16.86 -11.69 10.16
C GLU A 415 15.84 -10.91 9.35
N MET A 416 14.80 -10.40 10.02
CA MET A 416 13.81 -9.49 9.46
C MET A 416 14.03 -8.05 10.00
N PRO A 417 14.97 -7.30 9.45
CA PRO A 417 15.59 -6.16 10.14
C PRO A 417 14.62 -5.07 10.58
N HIS A 418 13.46 -4.97 9.92
CA HIS A 418 12.45 -3.96 10.18
C HIS A 418 11.06 -4.58 10.05
N LEU A 419 10.19 -4.22 10.98
CA LEU A 419 8.85 -4.78 11.11
C LEU A 419 7.80 -3.66 11.01
N LEU A 420 6.81 -3.87 10.15
CA LEU A 420 5.60 -3.04 10.09
C LEU A 420 4.46 -3.78 10.80
N VAL A 421 3.78 -3.10 11.73
CA VAL A 421 2.61 -3.61 12.46
C VAL A 421 1.42 -2.70 12.21
N ALA A 422 0.34 -3.22 11.64
CA ALA A 422 -0.83 -2.40 11.34
C ALA A 422 -2.14 -3.10 11.75
N GLY A 423 -3.18 -2.32 12.01
CA GLY A 423 -4.50 -2.85 12.37
C GLY A 423 -5.42 -1.79 12.96
N ALA A 424 -6.73 -2.03 12.91
CA ALA A 424 -7.72 -1.12 13.47
C ALA A 424 -7.60 -1.00 15.00
N THR A 425 -8.18 0.04 15.58
CA THR A 425 -8.24 0.23 17.03
C THR A 425 -8.91 -0.97 17.70
N GLY A 426 -8.30 -1.51 18.77
CA GLY A 426 -8.79 -2.69 19.49
C GLY A 426 -8.53 -4.04 18.80
N ALA A 427 -7.86 -4.06 17.63
CA ALA A 427 -7.56 -5.30 16.92
C ALA A 427 -6.41 -6.13 17.55
N GLY A 428 -5.56 -5.52 18.40
CA GLY A 428 -4.44 -6.18 19.08
C GLY A 428 -3.06 -5.54 18.85
N LYS A 429 -2.98 -4.41 18.12
CA LYS A 429 -1.71 -3.72 17.78
C LYS A 429 -0.88 -3.36 19.02
N SER A 430 -1.46 -2.67 19.99
CA SER A 430 -0.75 -2.24 21.20
C SER A 430 -0.27 -3.42 22.05
N VAL A 431 -1.11 -4.45 22.19
CA VAL A 431 -0.71 -5.69 22.86
C VAL A 431 0.49 -6.34 22.15
N CYS A 432 0.48 -6.37 20.82
CA CYS A 432 1.61 -6.91 20.04
C CYS A 432 2.90 -6.10 20.26
N LEU A 433 2.83 -4.77 20.30
CA LEU A 433 4.00 -3.95 20.62
C LEU A 433 4.56 -4.28 22.01
N ASN A 434 3.68 -4.40 23.00
CA ASN A 434 4.06 -4.78 24.35
C ASN A 434 4.68 -6.19 24.39
N VAL A 435 4.14 -7.12 23.62
CA VAL A 435 4.69 -8.48 23.46
C VAL A 435 6.07 -8.45 22.83
N ILE A 436 6.30 -7.64 21.79
CA ILE A 436 7.60 -7.47 21.13
C ILE A 436 8.63 -6.92 22.10
N ILE A 437 8.31 -5.84 22.80
CA ILE A 437 9.21 -5.21 23.77
C ILE A 437 9.52 -6.19 24.90
N THR A 438 8.51 -6.81 25.51
CA THR A 438 8.68 -7.75 26.62
C THR A 438 9.46 -8.99 26.19
N SER A 439 9.27 -9.51 24.97
CA SER A 439 10.07 -10.63 24.44
C SER A 439 11.56 -10.31 24.42
N ILE A 440 11.92 -9.09 24.03
CA ILE A 440 13.32 -8.63 24.04
C ILE A 440 13.84 -8.48 25.47
N LEU A 441 13.03 -7.91 26.40
CA LEU A 441 13.41 -7.75 27.80
C LEU A 441 13.63 -9.10 28.52
N TYR A 442 12.96 -10.17 28.09
CA TYR A 442 13.18 -11.54 28.59
C TYR A 442 14.43 -12.21 28.04
N ASN A 443 15.08 -11.66 27.00
CA ASN A 443 16.19 -12.29 26.28
C ASN A 443 17.49 -11.48 26.31
N ALA A 444 17.44 -10.19 26.62
CA ALA A 444 18.59 -9.30 26.52
C ALA A 444 18.74 -8.38 27.74
N SER A 445 20.00 -8.15 28.12
CA SER A 445 20.39 -7.16 29.14
C SER A 445 20.45 -5.74 28.55
N PRO A 446 20.50 -4.69 29.40
CA PRO A 446 20.65 -3.30 28.94
C PRO A 446 21.95 -3.01 28.18
N HIS A 447 22.95 -3.87 28.33
CA HIS A 447 24.23 -3.77 27.59
C HIS A 447 24.15 -4.39 26.19
N GLU A 448 23.18 -5.31 25.98
CA GLU A 448 23.00 -6.00 24.70
C GLU A 448 21.97 -5.33 23.80
N VAL A 449 20.93 -4.71 24.40
CA VAL A 449 19.85 -4.04 23.65
C VAL A 449 19.48 -2.71 24.28
N LYS A 450 19.31 -1.70 23.44
CA LYS A 450 18.82 -0.38 23.81
C LYS A 450 17.57 -0.02 22.99
N PHE A 451 16.65 0.74 23.60
CA PHE A 451 15.42 1.21 22.97
C PHE A 451 15.41 2.72 22.75
N ILE A 452 14.82 3.13 21.64
CA ILE A 452 14.31 4.47 21.40
C ILE A 452 12.80 4.32 21.13
N MET A 453 11.96 4.88 21.99
CA MET A 453 10.51 4.75 21.87
C MET A 453 9.90 6.08 21.45
N ILE A 454 8.99 6.04 20.47
CA ILE A 454 8.31 7.20 19.91
C ILE A 454 6.81 7.00 20.08
N ASP A 455 6.20 7.82 20.94
CA ASP A 455 4.79 7.76 21.30
C ASP A 455 4.15 9.16 21.25
N PRO A 456 3.68 9.58 20.08
CA PRO A 456 3.08 10.90 19.92
C PRO A 456 1.77 11.08 20.72
N LYS A 457 1.15 10.00 21.18
CA LYS A 457 -0.10 10.00 21.94
C LYS A 457 0.09 9.97 23.46
N MET A 458 1.28 9.69 23.95
CA MET A 458 1.64 9.56 25.36
C MET A 458 0.84 8.47 26.12
N VAL A 459 0.46 7.38 25.46
CA VAL A 459 -0.44 6.37 26.05
C VAL A 459 0.24 5.02 26.22
N GLU A 460 0.87 4.50 25.16
CA GLU A 460 1.26 3.09 25.10
C GLU A 460 2.70 2.84 25.53
N LEU A 461 3.65 3.68 25.13
CA LEU A 461 5.08 3.45 25.31
C LEU A 461 5.68 4.23 26.50
N SER A 462 4.99 5.25 26.99
CA SER A 462 5.46 6.06 28.12
C SER A 462 5.62 5.26 29.41
N GLN A 463 4.93 4.14 29.57
CA GLN A 463 5.08 3.22 30.71
C GLN A 463 6.46 2.58 30.79
N TYR A 464 7.22 2.50 29.70
CA TYR A 464 8.57 1.92 29.67
C TYR A 464 9.67 2.93 30.05
N ASN A 465 9.32 4.17 30.36
CA ASN A 465 10.27 5.11 30.93
C ASN A 465 10.93 4.52 32.19
N ASP A 466 12.11 4.97 32.48
CA ASP A 466 12.95 4.53 33.61
C ASP A 466 13.47 3.09 33.55
N LEU A 467 13.31 2.38 32.42
CA LEU A 467 14.02 1.14 32.19
C LEU A 467 15.49 1.39 31.80
N PRO A 468 16.45 0.61 32.32
CA PRO A 468 17.87 0.74 31.97
C PRO A 468 18.17 0.49 30.48
N HIS A 469 17.24 -0.13 29.76
CA HIS A 469 17.33 -0.33 28.31
C HIS A 469 17.03 0.94 27.50
N MET A 470 16.45 1.97 28.08
CA MET A 470 16.08 3.18 27.36
C MET A 470 17.31 4.08 27.09
N LEU A 471 17.49 4.55 25.85
CA LEU A 471 18.49 5.56 25.49
C LEU A 471 18.05 6.97 25.84
N CYS A 472 16.76 7.26 25.76
CA CYS A 472 16.15 8.51 26.16
C CYS A 472 14.71 8.24 26.63
N PRO A 473 14.06 9.16 27.37
CA PRO A 473 12.63 9.05 27.65
C PRO A 473 11.81 8.91 26.35
N ALA A 474 10.64 8.27 26.41
CA ALA A 474 9.76 8.12 25.25
C ALA A 474 9.49 9.48 24.60
N ILE A 475 9.74 9.57 23.30
CA ILE A 475 9.68 10.83 22.56
C ILE A 475 8.24 11.10 22.15
N THR A 476 7.68 12.20 22.64
CA THR A 476 6.29 12.58 22.41
C THR A 476 6.14 13.78 21.47
N ASP A 477 7.18 14.61 21.38
CA ASP A 477 7.20 15.81 20.54
C ASP A 477 7.68 15.46 19.12
N HIS A 478 6.86 15.74 18.10
CA HIS A 478 7.17 15.51 16.69
C HIS A 478 8.47 16.19 16.22
N LYS A 479 8.84 17.34 16.79
CA LYS A 479 10.09 18.03 16.45
C LYS A 479 11.31 17.25 16.94
N LYS A 480 11.20 16.63 18.13
CA LYS A 480 12.25 15.81 18.72
C LYS A 480 12.39 14.47 17.98
N VAL A 481 11.31 13.95 17.36
CA VAL A 481 11.38 12.73 16.55
C VAL A 481 12.33 12.89 15.37
N ALA A 482 12.25 13.99 14.63
CA ALA A 482 13.15 14.25 13.51
C ALA A 482 14.63 14.34 13.97
N SER A 483 14.87 14.96 15.13
CA SER A 483 16.20 15.02 15.74
C SER A 483 16.73 13.64 16.14
N ALA A 484 15.87 12.82 16.78
CA ALA A 484 16.23 11.46 17.18
C ALA A 484 16.54 10.56 15.98
N LEU A 485 15.74 10.63 14.91
CA LEU A 485 16.04 9.88 13.68
C LEU A 485 17.34 10.36 13.02
N GLY A 486 17.61 11.67 13.06
CA GLY A 486 18.89 12.23 12.63
C GLY A 486 20.07 11.70 13.44
N TRP A 487 19.93 11.63 14.77
CA TRP A 487 20.92 11.04 15.66
C TRP A 487 21.15 9.55 15.33
N VAL A 488 20.09 8.78 15.13
CA VAL A 488 20.19 7.35 14.76
C VAL A 488 20.95 7.17 13.43
N ILE A 489 20.73 8.03 12.47
CA ILE A 489 21.49 8.01 11.18
C ILE A 489 22.97 8.28 11.45
N SER A 490 23.31 9.27 12.26
CA SER A 490 24.70 9.57 12.65
C SER A 490 25.35 8.41 13.40
N GLU A 491 24.63 7.79 14.34
CA GLU A 491 25.09 6.59 15.07
C GLU A 491 25.32 5.41 14.12
N MET A 492 24.41 5.20 13.16
CA MET A 492 24.58 4.20 12.10
C MET A 492 25.89 4.40 11.33
N GLU A 493 26.20 5.62 10.93
CA GLU A 493 27.45 5.96 10.22
C GLU A 493 28.68 5.76 11.09
N THR A 494 28.60 6.12 12.36
CA THR A 494 29.68 5.92 13.35
C THR A 494 29.94 4.41 13.55
N ARG A 495 28.90 3.61 13.64
CA ARG A 495 29.02 2.15 13.72
C ARG A 495 29.65 1.56 12.46
N TYR A 496 29.32 2.02 11.28
CA TYR A 496 30.01 1.60 10.05
C TYR A 496 31.49 1.90 10.08
N LYS A 497 31.91 3.09 10.52
CA LYS A 497 33.34 3.42 10.70
C LYS A 497 34.03 2.51 11.71
N THR A 498 33.34 2.18 12.80
CA THR A 498 33.83 1.24 13.83
C THR A 498 33.98 -0.19 13.27
N LEU A 499 32.98 -0.70 12.54
CA LEU A 499 33.05 -2.02 11.91
C LEU A 499 34.20 -2.09 10.87
N GLN A 500 34.38 -1.03 10.09
CA GLN A 500 35.46 -0.90 9.11
C GLN A 500 36.83 -0.94 9.81
N LYS A 501 37.02 -0.18 10.91
CA LYS A 501 38.25 -0.15 11.69
C LYS A 501 38.63 -1.55 12.23
N HIS A 502 37.62 -2.35 12.63
CA HIS A 502 37.82 -3.71 13.13
C HIS A 502 37.77 -4.79 12.04
N GLN A 503 37.66 -4.39 10.75
CA GLN A 503 37.61 -5.29 9.58
C GLN A 503 36.55 -6.36 9.71
N VAL A 504 35.33 -5.98 10.09
CA VAL A 504 34.15 -6.86 10.19
C VAL A 504 33.00 -6.32 9.33
N LYS A 505 32.17 -7.24 8.82
CA LYS A 505 31.07 -6.88 7.89
C LYS A 505 29.77 -6.47 8.60
N ASN A 506 29.57 -6.92 9.84
CA ASN A 506 28.33 -6.69 10.57
C ASN A 506 28.53 -6.84 12.08
N ILE A 507 27.50 -6.45 12.85
CA ILE A 507 27.47 -6.50 14.30
C ILE A 507 27.67 -7.93 14.86
N LYS A 508 27.11 -8.97 14.20
CA LYS A 508 27.28 -10.38 14.62
C LYS A 508 28.76 -10.79 14.56
N ALA A 509 29.48 -10.39 13.51
CA ALA A 509 30.91 -10.64 13.37
C ALA A 509 31.75 -9.80 14.35
N TYR A 510 31.26 -8.61 14.73
CA TYR A 510 31.88 -7.75 15.73
C TYR A 510 31.82 -8.40 17.13
N HIS A 511 30.62 -8.89 17.51
CA HIS A 511 30.43 -9.64 18.75
C HIS A 511 31.23 -10.94 18.78
N ALA A 512 31.34 -11.67 17.65
CA ALA A 512 32.13 -12.89 17.55
C ALA A 512 33.63 -12.66 17.79
N LYS A 513 34.12 -11.42 17.59
CA LYS A 513 35.49 -11.01 17.95
C LYS A 513 35.66 -10.59 19.43
N GLY A 514 34.60 -10.67 20.24
CA GLY A 514 34.62 -10.30 21.67
C GLY A 514 34.41 -8.81 21.95
N PHE A 515 33.98 -8.01 20.96
CA PHE A 515 33.68 -6.61 21.18
C PHE A 515 32.18 -6.41 21.49
N GLU A 516 31.86 -5.45 22.34
CA GLU A 516 30.50 -5.12 22.76
C GLU A 516 29.94 -3.95 21.94
N MET A 517 28.74 -4.08 21.43
CA MET A 517 27.96 -3.03 20.80
C MET A 517 26.47 -3.38 20.93
N PRO A 518 25.63 -2.58 21.63
CA PRO A 518 24.24 -2.91 21.82
C PRO A 518 23.47 -2.81 20.50
N TYR A 519 22.49 -3.70 20.32
CA TYR A 519 21.45 -3.48 19.31
C TYR A 519 20.61 -2.25 19.70
N ILE A 520 20.14 -1.50 18.73
CA ILE A 520 19.20 -0.39 18.95
C ILE A 520 17.88 -0.76 18.28
N VAL A 521 16.80 -0.80 19.05
CA VAL A 521 15.46 -1.07 18.55
C VAL A 521 14.62 0.21 18.71
N ILE A 522 14.18 0.74 17.58
CA ILE A 522 13.32 1.93 17.52
C ILE A 522 11.88 1.46 17.38
N VAL A 523 11.04 1.81 18.34
CA VAL A 523 9.61 1.44 18.37
C VAL A 523 8.78 2.70 18.20
N VAL A 524 7.88 2.69 17.20
CA VAL A 524 6.95 3.79 16.90
C VAL A 524 5.53 3.28 17.07
N ASP A 525 4.75 3.83 17.99
CA ASP A 525 3.36 3.42 18.23
C ASP A 525 2.41 3.84 17.11
N GLU A 526 2.50 5.09 16.65
CA GLU A 526 1.61 5.60 15.60
C GLU A 526 2.41 6.33 14.51
N PHE A 527 2.81 5.59 13.51
CA PHE A 527 3.59 6.11 12.39
C PHE A 527 2.80 7.11 11.52
N ALA A 528 1.46 6.95 11.46
CA ALA A 528 0.61 7.86 10.69
C ALA A 528 0.69 9.31 11.18
N ASP A 529 0.78 9.53 12.49
CA ASP A 529 0.83 10.89 13.06
C ASP A 529 2.17 11.58 12.68
N LEU A 530 3.25 10.83 12.59
CA LEU A 530 4.55 11.33 12.12
C LEU A 530 4.51 11.69 10.62
N MET A 531 3.88 10.85 9.81
CA MET A 531 3.75 11.08 8.36
C MET A 531 2.89 12.31 8.05
N GLN A 532 1.88 12.61 8.85
CA GLN A 532 1.04 13.80 8.67
C GLN A 532 1.78 15.10 8.99
N THR A 533 2.68 15.08 9.98
CA THR A 533 3.34 16.30 10.45
C THR A 533 4.58 16.66 9.64
N SER A 534 5.40 15.68 9.29
CA SER A 534 6.71 15.87 8.62
C SER A 534 7.03 14.76 7.62
N GLY A 535 6.03 14.31 6.86
CA GLY A 535 6.05 13.08 6.05
C GLY A 535 7.31 12.87 5.21
N LYS A 536 7.73 13.86 4.41
CA LYS A 536 8.91 13.72 3.53
C LYS A 536 10.23 13.52 4.30
N VAL A 537 10.40 14.21 5.42
CA VAL A 537 11.62 14.12 6.24
C VAL A 537 11.67 12.76 6.95
N ILE A 538 10.55 12.36 7.55
CA ILE A 538 10.40 11.08 8.26
C ILE A 538 10.55 9.91 7.29
N GLU A 539 9.86 9.94 6.14
CA GLU A 539 9.96 8.90 5.11
C GLU A 539 11.39 8.73 4.60
N GLY A 540 12.09 9.84 4.34
CA GLY A 540 13.49 9.81 3.92
C GLY A 540 14.41 9.20 4.98
N ALA A 541 14.25 9.57 6.26
CA ALA A 541 15.04 9.04 7.36
C ALA A 541 14.78 7.53 7.57
N ILE A 542 13.51 7.12 7.61
CA ILE A 542 13.11 5.71 7.74
C ILE A 542 13.65 4.88 6.57
N THR A 543 13.52 5.40 5.34
CA THR A 543 14.03 4.70 4.14
C THR A 543 15.54 4.48 4.23
N ARG A 544 16.31 5.51 4.60
CA ARG A 544 17.76 5.41 4.75
C ARG A 544 18.16 4.40 5.83
N LEU A 545 17.49 4.43 6.99
CA LEU A 545 17.70 3.47 8.05
C LEU A 545 17.34 2.05 7.61
N ALA A 546 16.17 1.86 6.99
CA ALA A 546 15.72 0.56 6.56
C ALA A 546 16.63 -0.10 5.49
N GLN A 547 17.30 0.70 4.67
CA GLN A 547 18.25 0.21 3.68
C GLN A 547 19.63 -0.16 4.26
N LEU A 548 20.09 0.57 5.27
CA LEU A 548 21.49 0.49 5.70
C LEU A 548 21.68 -0.02 7.14
N ALA A 549 20.68 0.12 8.01
CA ALA A 549 20.90 -0.09 9.46
C ALA A 549 21.03 -1.56 9.89
N ARG A 550 20.59 -2.54 9.08
CA ARG A 550 20.63 -3.97 9.39
C ARG A 550 22.02 -4.46 9.81
N ALA A 551 23.06 -4.08 9.06
CA ALA A 551 24.41 -4.57 9.29
C ALA A 551 25.01 -4.06 10.61
N VAL A 552 24.58 -2.90 11.07
CA VAL A 552 25.06 -2.24 12.29
C VAL A 552 24.17 -2.47 13.52
N GLY A 553 23.16 -3.35 13.40
CA GLY A 553 22.30 -3.76 14.51
C GLY A 553 21.31 -2.69 14.97
N ILE A 554 20.78 -1.89 14.04
CA ILE A 554 19.71 -0.91 14.30
C ILE A 554 18.45 -1.37 13.59
N HIS A 555 17.34 -1.48 14.33
CA HIS A 555 16.11 -2.09 13.87
C HIS A 555 14.90 -1.20 14.12
N LEU A 556 13.92 -1.23 13.20
CA LEU A 556 12.70 -0.43 13.27
C LEU A 556 11.48 -1.34 13.50
N VAL A 557 10.64 -0.98 14.44
CA VAL A 557 9.29 -1.53 14.62
C VAL A 557 8.32 -0.36 14.46
N LEU A 558 7.68 -0.27 13.30
CA LEU A 558 6.74 0.81 12.97
C LEU A 558 5.32 0.31 13.10
N ALA A 559 4.52 0.95 13.93
CA ALA A 559 3.13 0.58 14.09
C ALA A 559 2.18 1.70 13.65
N THR A 560 0.99 1.35 13.14
CA THR A 560 -0.05 2.29 12.76
C THR A 560 -1.45 1.70 12.84
N GLN A 561 -2.41 2.55 13.29
CA GLN A 561 -3.85 2.24 13.25
C GLN A 561 -4.52 2.77 11.97
N ARG A 562 -3.79 3.52 11.12
CA ARG A 562 -4.30 4.13 9.89
C ARG A 562 -3.55 3.59 8.67
N PRO A 563 -3.91 2.40 8.19
CA PRO A 563 -3.20 1.74 7.08
C PRO A 563 -3.59 2.33 5.71
N SER A 564 -3.43 3.64 5.54
CA SER A 564 -3.69 4.30 4.25
C SER A 564 -2.42 4.33 3.37
N VAL A 565 -2.62 4.46 2.06
CA VAL A 565 -1.51 4.54 1.07
C VAL A 565 -0.59 5.73 1.31
N ASN A 566 -1.10 6.82 1.90
CA ASN A 566 -0.32 8.00 2.24
C ASN A 566 0.58 7.78 3.48
N VAL A 567 0.28 6.79 4.30
CA VAL A 567 1.06 6.41 5.48
C VAL A 567 2.01 5.26 5.15
N ILE A 568 1.46 4.18 4.57
CA ILE A 568 2.22 3.00 4.15
C ILE A 568 2.50 3.14 2.65
N THR A 569 3.47 3.99 2.32
CA THR A 569 3.85 4.26 0.93
C THR A 569 4.55 3.06 0.28
N GLY A 570 4.64 3.07 -1.04
CA GLY A 570 5.40 2.06 -1.79
C GLY A 570 6.86 1.99 -1.35
N THR A 571 7.47 3.13 -1.05
CA THR A 571 8.86 3.25 -0.56
C THR A 571 9.03 2.59 0.81
N ILE A 572 8.12 2.82 1.74
CA ILE A 572 8.10 2.18 3.07
C ILE A 572 7.95 0.67 2.93
N LYS A 573 6.98 0.20 2.12
CA LYS A 573 6.76 -1.24 1.89
C LYS A 573 7.96 -1.96 1.29
N ALA A 574 8.65 -1.33 0.36
CA ALA A 574 9.84 -1.91 -0.28
C ALA A 574 10.98 -2.15 0.71
N ASN A 575 11.05 -1.34 1.78
CA ASN A 575 12.12 -1.39 2.77
C ASN A 575 11.73 -2.08 4.09
N LEU A 576 10.44 -2.35 4.31
CA LEU A 576 9.92 -3.12 5.44
C LEU A 576 9.25 -4.41 4.93
N PRO A 577 10.01 -5.46 4.67
CA PRO A 577 9.48 -6.69 4.10
C PRO A 577 8.75 -7.57 5.12
N ALA A 578 9.06 -7.45 6.43
CA ALA A 578 8.34 -8.13 7.50
C ALA A 578 7.12 -7.29 7.90
N ARG A 579 5.92 -7.91 7.87
CA ARG A 579 4.68 -7.19 8.14
C ARG A 579 3.69 -8.03 8.95
N ILE A 580 3.09 -7.40 9.95
CA ILE A 580 1.99 -7.97 10.72
C ILE A 580 0.76 -7.11 10.47
N SER A 581 -0.33 -7.73 10.06
CA SER A 581 -1.63 -7.10 9.99
C SER A 581 -2.59 -7.76 10.96
N PHE A 582 -3.15 -6.99 11.86
CA PHE A 582 -4.34 -7.32 12.62
C PHE A 582 -5.59 -7.01 11.80
N LYS A 583 -6.78 -7.25 12.36
CA LYS A 583 -8.04 -6.92 11.71
C LYS A 583 -8.07 -5.49 11.24
N VAL A 584 -8.50 -5.28 10.00
CA VAL A 584 -8.71 -3.98 9.36
C VAL A 584 -10.15 -3.84 8.89
N ALA A 585 -10.56 -2.62 8.53
CA ALA A 585 -11.93 -2.31 8.15
C ALA A 585 -12.28 -2.75 6.72
N SER A 586 -11.28 -2.81 5.81
CA SER A 586 -11.53 -3.05 4.39
C SER A 586 -10.45 -3.88 3.71
N GLN A 587 -10.80 -4.50 2.56
CA GLN A 587 -9.82 -5.16 1.67
C GLN A 587 -8.74 -4.21 1.15
N ILE A 588 -9.06 -2.92 1.02
CA ILE A 588 -8.09 -1.92 0.55
C ILE A 588 -6.99 -1.76 1.60
N ASP A 589 -7.37 -1.69 2.88
CA ASP A 589 -6.42 -1.60 3.99
C ASP A 589 -5.55 -2.85 4.07
N SER A 590 -6.15 -4.05 3.93
CA SER A 590 -5.41 -5.31 3.89
C SER A 590 -4.36 -5.31 2.78
N ARG A 591 -4.73 -4.92 1.55
CA ARG A 591 -3.80 -4.80 0.42
C ARG A 591 -2.74 -3.72 0.64
N THR A 592 -3.09 -2.64 1.32
CA THR A 592 -2.13 -1.59 1.64
C THR A 592 -1.02 -2.10 2.56
N ILE A 593 -1.34 -2.98 3.51
CA ILE A 593 -0.37 -3.55 4.43
C ILE A 593 0.36 -4.77 3.83
N LEU A 594 -0.42 -5.77 3.39
CA LEU A 594 0.08 -7.11 3.05
C LEU A 594 0.27 -7.36 1.56
N ASP A 595 -0.15 -6.43 0.69
CA ASP A 595 -0.29 -6.61 -0.76
C ASP A 595 -1.33 -7.69 -1.15
N GLU A 596 -1.99 -8.32 -0.16
CA GLU A 596 -3.02 -9.35 -0.30
C GLU A 596 -4.27 -9.00 0.53
N LYS A 597 -5.38 -9.64 0.21
CA LYS A 597 -6.62 -9.58 0.99
C LYS A 597 -6.60 -10.60 2.12
N GLY A 598 -7.46 -10.41 3.12
CA GLY A 598 -7.72 -11.39 4.19
C GLY A 598 -7.52 -10.85 5.61
N ALA A 599 -6.94 -9.66 5.81
CA ALA A 599 -6.89 -9.04 7.13
C ALA A 599 -8.24 -8.44 7.56
N GLU A 600 -9.13 -8.15 6.63
CA GLU A 600 -10.52 -7.77 6.88
C GLU A 600 -11.35 -8.89 7.51
N ASP A 601 -11.00 -10.15 7.20
CA ASP A 601 -11.72 -11.36 7.67
C ASP A 601 -11.23 -11.84 9.04
N LEU A 602 -10.21 -11.22 9.62
CA LEU A 602 -9.68 -11.57 10.93
C LEU A 602 -10.72 -11.31 12.04
N LEU A 603 -10.60 -12.07 13.12
CA LEU A 603 -11.54 -11.98 14.24
C LEU A 603 -11.32 -10.72 15.11
N GLY A 604 -10.13 -10.17 15.11
CA GLY A 604 -9.67 -9.15 16.07
C GLY A 604 -9.08 -9.77 17.33
N LYS A 605 -8.89 -8.98 18.40
CA LYS A 605 -8.34 -9.44 19.69
C LYS A 605 -7.04 -10.23 19.56
N GLY A 606 -6.14 -9.79 18.67
CA GLY A 606 -4.84 -10.43 18.46
C GLY A 606 -4.77 -11.46 17.35
N ASP A 607 -5.86 -11.75 16.64
CA ASP A 607 -5.82 -12.54 15.39
C ASP A 607 -5.07 -11.76 14.32
N MET A 608 -4.02 -12.33 13.75
CA MET A 608 -3.08 -11.63 12.88
C MET A 608 -2.71 -12.43 11.64
N LEU A 609 -2.30 -11.70 10.61
CA LEU A 609 -1.58 -12.23 9.45
C LEU A 609 -0.15 -11.71 9.47
N PHE A 610 0.82 -12.61 9.44
CA PHE A 610 2.24 -12.31 9.48
C PHE A 610 2.94 -12.73 8.18
N ILE A 611 3.63 -11.81 7.53
CA ILE A 611 4.50 -12.07 6.37
C ILE A 611 5.96 -11.94 6.82
N ARG A 612 6.72 -13.01 6.64
CA ARG A 612 8.19 -13.00 6.79
C ARG A 612 8.84 -12.66 5.45
N PRO A 613 10.02 -12.05 5.46
CA PRO A 613 10.78 -11.88 4.22
C PRO A 613 11.03 -13.22 3.53
N GLY A 614 10.58 -13.35 2.27
CA GLY A 614 10.72 -14.58 1.47
C GLY A 614 9.54 -15.55 1.53
N ASP A 615 8.59 -15.38 2.45
CA ASP A 615 7.38 -16.20 2.46
C ASP A 615 6.41 -15.77 1.35
N PRO A 616 5.87 -16.71 0.56
CA PRO A 616 4.97 -16.39 -0.55
C PRO A 616 3.57 -16.02 -0.11
N LYS A 617 3.17 -16.34 1.12
CA LYS A 617 1.83 -16.09 1.67
C LYS A 617 1.89 -15.75 3.15
N PRO A 618 0.96 -14.93 3.65
CA PRO A 618 0.90 -14.61 5.07
C PRO A 618 0.53 -15.84 5.92
N LEU A 619 1.23 -16.00 7.04
CA LEU A 619 0.93 -16.95 8.08
C LEU A 619 -0.14 -16.38 9.00
N ARG A 620 -1.25 -17.08 9.23
CA ARG A 620 -2.23 -16.70 10.24
C ARG A 620 -1.81 -17.22 11.61
N GLY A 621 -1.97 -16.37 12.62
CA GLY A 621 -1.69 -16.74 14.00
C GLY A 621 -2.44 -15.86 14.98
N GLN A 622 -2.44 -16.30 16.23
CA GLN A 622 -2.94 -15.55 17.36
C GLN A 622 -1.77 -14.92 18.10
N CYS A 623 -1.74 -13.60 18.17
CA CYS A 623 -0.76 -12.86 18.96
C CYS A 623 -0.88 -13.23 20.43
N SER A 624 0.25 -13.30 21.13
CA SER A 624 0.30 -13.50 22.56
C SER A 624 -0.46 -12.39 23.29
N TYR A 625 -1.15 -12.76 24.35
CA TYR A 625 -1.79 -11.81 25.27
C TYR A 625 -0.85 -11.55 26.45
N LEU A 626 -0.74 -10.29 26.80
CA LEU A 626 0.01 -9.79 27.94
C LEU A 626 -0.83 -8.70 28.62
N SER A 627 -1.11 -8.86 29.91
CA SER A 627 -1.90 -7.88 30.66
C SER A 627 -1.01 -6.75 31.20
N ASP A 628 -1.61 -5.58 31.45
CA ASP A 628 -0.89 -4.43 32.01
C ASP A 628 -0.24 -4.75 33.38
N GLU A 629 -0.91 -5.59 34.20
CA GLU A 629 -0.36 -6.07 35.49
C GLU A 629 0.94 -6.87 35.31
N GLU A 630 1.02 -7.71 34.25
CA GLU A 630 2.22 -8.48 33.94
C GLU A 630 3.33 -7.55 33.47
N ILE A 631 3.01 -6.59 32.60
CA ILE A 631 3.97 -5.59 32.14
C ILE A 631 4.56 -4.83 33.35
N HIS A 632 3.72 -4.35 34.25
CA HIS A 632 4.18 -3.62 35.42
C HIS A 632 5.09 -4.48 36.32
N ARG A 633 4.73 -5.73 36.61
CA ARG A 633 5.59 -6.63 37.38
C ARG A 633 6.96 -6.83 36.75
N VAL A 634 7.01 -7.02 35.45
CA VAL A 634 8.27 -7.16 34.70
C VAL A 634 9.10 -5.87 34.74
N MET A 635 8.46 -4.73 34.53
CA MET A 635 9.13 -3.42 34.58
C MET A 635 9.68 -3.11 35.97
N ASP A 636 8.91 -3.35 37.02
CA ASP A 636 9.32 -3.11 38.40
C ASP A 636 10.53 -3.99 38.79
N PHE A 637 10.52 -5.25 38.34
CA PHE A 637 11.65 -6.14 38.51
C PHE A 637 12.93 -5.62 37.84
N ILE A 638 12.82 -5.08 36.61
CA ILE A 638 13.97 -4.55 35.88
C ILE A 638 14.45 -3.23 36.47
N ARG A 639 13.55 -2.31 36.82
CA ARG A 639 13.86 -1.00 37.43
C ARG A 639 14.58 -1.12 38.78
N ALA A 640 14.28 -2.17 39.54
CA ALA A 640 14.92 -2.44 40.81
C ALA A 640 16.42 -2.75 40.69
N GLN A 641 16.91 -3.21 39.53
CA GLN A 641 18.28 -3.63 39.32
C GLN A 641 19.20 -2.48 38.89
N GLU A 642 18.80 -1.63 37.97
CA GLU A 642 19.64 -0.56 37.41
C GLU A 642 18.76 0.63 36.96
N LYS A 643 19.27 1.85 37.17
CA LYS A 643 18.63 3.08 36.66
C LYS A 643 19.05 3.35 35.23
N PRO A 644 18.19 3.98 34.40
CA PRO A 644 18.54 4.35 33.04
C PRO A 644 19.69 5.35 33.00
N LYS A 645 20.54 5.21 32.00
CA LYS A 645 21.57 6.19 31.62
C LYS A 645 21.13 6.85 30.33
N TYR A 646 20.35 7.91 30.47
CA TYR A 646 19.87 8.65 29.29
C TYR A 646 20.99 9.39 28.58
N ASP A 647 20.93 9.38 27.24
CA ASP A 647 21.78 10.17 26.38
C ASP A 647 20.98 11.37 25.84
N ASP A 648 21.22 12.55 26.40
CA ASP A 648 20.53 13.78 26.01
C ASP A 648 20.78 14.17 24.54
N SER A 649 21.88 13.68 23.95
CA SER A 649 22.20 13.96 22.55
C SER A 649 21.18 13.38 21.56
N VAL A 650 20.46 12.31 21.94
CA VAL A 650 19.41 11.68 21.11
C VAL A 650 18.31 12.66 20.76
N THR A 651 17.90 13.50 21.70
CA THR A 651 16.80 14.46 21.52
C THR A 651 17.27 15.90 21.35
N ALA A 652 18.57 16.18 21.56
CA ALA A 652 19.14 17.47 21.30
C ALA A 652 19.08 17.77 19.80
N ARG A 653 18.74 19.00 19.43
CA ARG A 653 18.94 19.44 18.04
C ARG A 653 20.44 19.30 17.76
N PRO A 654 20.88 18.59 16.71
CA PRO A 654 22.26 18.72 16.29
C PRO A 654 22.52 20.21 16.08
N ALA A 655 23.61 20.71 16.68
CA ALA A 655 24.07 22.07 16.44
C ALA A 655 24.43 22.18 14.95
N GLY A 656 23.42 22.49 14.09
CA GLY A 656 23.54 22.47 12.62
C GLY A 656 22.30 21.98 11.87
N ALA A 657 21.31 21.33 12.52
CA ALA A 657 20.08 20.89 11.86
C ALA A 657 18.95 21.94 11.91
N ALA A 658 19.30 23.21 11.66
CA ALA A 658 18.33 24.17 11.17
C ALA A 658 18.33 24.00 9.64
N ALA A 659 17.32 23.31 9.12
CA ALA A 659 16.97 23.15 7.72
C ALA A 659 18.11 22.62 6.82
N GLY A 660 18.10 21.35 6.52
CA GLY A 660 18.70 20.66 5.40
C GLY A 660 19.82 21.39 4.63
N GLY A 661 21.04 21.36 5.12
CA GLY A 661 22.20 21.90 4.41
C GLY A 661 23.44 21.54 5.19
N SER A 662 24.31 20.74 4.61
CA SER A 662 25.69 20.59 5.04
C SER A 662 26.29 21.98 5.22
N ASP A 663 26.94 22.26 6.38
CA ASP A 663 27.80 23.45 6.62
C ASP A 663 29.11 23.43 5.78
N GLU A 664 29.23 22.53 4.84
CA GLU A 664 30.22 22.69 3.77
C GLU A 664 29.78 23.87 2.91
N LYS A 665 30.57 24.97 2.97
CA LYS A 665 30.43 26.04 2.01
C LYS A 665 30.44 25.41 0.62
N ASP A 666 29.44 25.73 -0.16
CA ASP A 666 29.39 25.26 -1.55
C ASP A 666 30.69 25.68 -2.25
N GLU A 667 31.31 24.80 -3.02
CA GLU A 667 32.60 25.10 -3.73
C GLU A 667 32.55 26.41 -4.49
N ILE A 668 31.37 26.86 -4.89
CA ILE A 668 31.14 28.08 -5.66
C ILE A 668 30.68 29.25 -4.76
N TYR A 669 30.65 29.07 -3.40
CA TYR A 669 30.12 30.08 -2.48
C TYR A 669 30.86 31.40 -2.61
N GLU A 670 32.19 31.42 -2.61
CA GLU A 670 33.01 32.63 -2.68
C GLU A 670 32.86 33.35 -4.04
N GLU A 671 32.73 32.57 -5.12
CA GLU A 671 32.44 33.11 -6.45
C GLU A 671 31.04 33.72 -6.53
N ALA A 672 30.07 33.07 -5.90
CA ALA A 672 28.70 33.57 -5.80
C ALA A 672 28.61 34.88 -4.98
N VAL A 673 29.36 34.98 -3.87
CA VAL A 673 29.48 36.23 -3.08
C VAL A 673 30.06 37.35 -3.93
N ARG A 674 31.12 37.09 -4.69
CA ARG A 674 31.72 38.07 -5.60
C ARG A 674 30.70 38.54 -6.63
N VAL A 675 29.96 37.65 -7.28
CA VAL A 675 28.91 37.97 -8.27
C VAL A 675 27.81 38.84 -7.67
N VAL A 676 27.40 38.59 -6.42
CA VAL A 676 26.40 39.40 -5.69
C VAL A 676 26.96 40.78 -5.36
N MET A 677 28.22 40.86 -4.89
CA MET A 677 28.86 42.12 -4.55
C MET A 677 29.16 42.97 -5.80
N GLU A 678 29.58 42.39 -6.91
CA GLU A 678 29.80 43.09 -8.17
C GLU A 678 28.50 43.61 -8.79
N SER A 679 27.44 42.81 -8.76
CA SER A 679 26.17 43.15 -9.39
C SER A 679 25.25 44.06 -8.56
N GLY A 680 25.48 44.11 -7.24
CA GLY A 680 24.61 44.83 -6.31
C GLY A 680 23.22 44.25 -6.13
N GLN A 681 22.99 43.00 -6.54
CA GLN A 681 21.68 42.34 -6.47
C GLN A 681 21.82 40.94 -5.87
N ALA A 682 21.26 40.73 -4.71
CA ALA A 682 21.21 39.41 -4.05
C ALA A 682 19.93 38.67 -4.42
N SER A 683 19.94 37.92 -5.54
CA SER A 683 18.82 37.11 -5.96
C SER A 683 19.25 35.74 -6.51
N ALA A 684 18.50 34.68 -6.18
CA ALA A 684 18.76 33.33 -6.68
C ALA A 684 18.68 33.26 -8.21
N SER A 685 17.78 34.02 -8.84
CA SER A 685 17.65 34.09 -10.31
C SER A 685 18.86 34.68 -11.01
N GLN A 686 19.59 35.58 -10.33
CA GLN A 686 20.80 36.16 -10.86
C GLN A 686 21.99 35.21 -10.77
N LEU A 687 22.17 34.56 -9.62
CA LEU A 687 23.17 33.51 -9.46
C LEU A 687 22.98 32.36 -10.44
N GLN A 688 21.71 31.95 -10.67
CA GLN A 688 21.38 30.94 -11.66
C GLN A 688 21.83 31.31 -13.07
N ARG A 689 21.64 32.56 -13.48
CA ARG A 689 22.02 33.04 -14.83
C ARG A 689 23.52 33.26 -14.98
N ARG A 690 24.19 33.77 -13.95
CA ARG A 690 25.63 34.13 -14.02
C ARG A 690 26.54 32.91 -13.83
N LEU A 691 26.16 31.98 -12.94
CA LEU A 691 26.96 30.82 -12.58
C LEU A 691 26.41 29.50 -13.14
N SER A 692 25.38 29.55 -13.98
CA SER A 692 24.70 28.36 -14.58
C SER A 692 24.26 27.32 -13.54
N LEU A 693 23.77 27.77 -12.36
CA LEU A 693 23.38 26.95 -11.25
C LEU A 693 21.90 26.54 -11.36
N GLY A 694 21.54 25.38 -10.81
CA GLY A 694 20.13 25.00 -10.60
C GLY A 694 19.47 25.91 -9.54
N PHE A 695 18.14 26.16 -9.67
CA PHE A 695 17.38 27.07 -8.78
C PHE A 695 17.55 26.73 -7.29
N SER A 696 17.52 25.44 -6.93
CA SER A 696 17.68 24.97 -5.54
C SER A 696 19.09 25.18 -4.99
N ARG A 697 20.14 25.11 -5.82
CA ARG A 697 21.54 25.38 -5.42
C ARG A 697 21.78 26.86 -5.24
N ALA A 698 21.30 27.70 -6.19
CA ALA A 698 21.36 29.15 -6.08
C ALA A 698 20.60 29.68 -4.85
N GLY A 699 19.42 29.12 -4.54
CA GLY A 699 18.66 29.45 -3.33
C GLY A 699 19.42 29.14 -2.05
N ARG A 700 20.05 27.94 -1.93
CA ARG A 700 20.89 27.58 -0.78
C ARG A 700 22.06 28.53 -0.56
N ILE A 701 22.75 28.93 -1.63
CA ILE A 701 23.87 29.84 -1.55
C ILE A 701 23.42 31.23 -1.06
N ILE A 702 22.29 31.74 -1.54
CA ILE A 702 21.69 32.98 -1.04
C ILE A 702 21.31 32.85 0.45
N ASP A 703 20.79 31.74 0.90
CA ASP A 703 20.47 31.52 2.32
C ASP A 703 21.74 31.37 3.19
N GLN A 704 22.85 30.86 2.64
CA GLN A 704 24.14 30.84 3.30
C GLN A 704 24.71 32.28 3.44
N MET A 705 24.54 33.15 2.44
CA MET A 705 24.96 34.56 2.50
C MET A 705 24.15 35.34 3.55
N GLU A 706 22.85 35.06 3.71
CA GLU A 706 22.01 35.65 4.77
C GLU A 706 22.51 35.23 6.16
N ARG A 707 22.83 33.95 6.35
CA ARG A 707 23.39 33.45 7.62
C ARG A 707 24.75 34.04 7.94
N ALA A 708 25.55 34.29 6.91
CA ALA A 708 26.85 34.96 7.04
C ALA A 708 26.70 36.46 7.31
N GLY A 709 25.50 37.02 7.32
CA GLY A 709 25.25 38.44 7.56
C GLY A 709 25.62 39.36 6.39
N LEU A 710 25.86 38.79 5.21
CA LEU A 710 26.22 39.56 4.01
C LEU A 710 25.01 40.23 3.37
N ILE A 711 23.85 39.60 3.46
CA ILE A 711 22.58 40.07 2.89
C ILE A 711 21.45 39.98 3.90
N GLY A 712 20.43 40.79 3.71
CA GLY A 712 19.22 40.85 4.57
C GLY A 712 18.22 39.72 4.34
N PRO A 713 17.13 39.69 5.16
CA PRO A 713 16.13 38.63 5.11
C PRO A 713 15.33 38.64 3.81
N ASN A 714 14.67 37.49 3.54
CA ASN A 714 13.87 37.30 2.34
C ASN A 714 12.65 38.25 2.29
N LEU A 715 12.57 39.11 1.31
CA LEU A 715 11.50 40.09 1.07
C LEU A 715 10.49 39.61 -0.01
N GLY A 716 10.37 38.31 -0.23
CA GLY A 716 9.47 37.71 -1.23
C GLY A 716 10.07 37.70 -2.64
N SER A 717 9.41 38.32 -3.61
CA SER A 717 9.89 38.34 -5.04
C SER A 717 10.94 39.37 -5.35
N LYS A 718 11.31 40.26 -4.42
CA LYS A 718 12.33 41.28 -4.61
C LYS A 718 13.73 40.75 -4.28
N PRO A 719 14.80 41.27 -4.92
CA PRO A 719 16.17 40.98 -4.49
C PRO A 719 16.35 41.38 -3.01
N ARG A 720 17.17 40.62 -2.26
CA ARG A 720 17.48 40.92 -0.85
C ARG A 720 18.47 42.10 -0.80
N ASP A 721 18.38 42.92 0.27
CA ASP A 721 19.26 44.03 0.48
C ASP A 721 20.68 43.54 0.90
N ILE A 722 21.75 44.18 0.42
CA ILE A 722 23.10 43.88 0.85
C ILE A 722 23.39 44.69 2.12
N VAL A 723 23.74 44.01 3.20
CA VAL A 723 23.92 44.60 4.55
C VAL A 723 25.34 45.13 4.76
N VAL A 724 26.31 44.52 4.05
CA VAL A 724 27.73 44.83 4.17
C VAL A 724 28.07 45.97 3.21
N ASP A 725 29.03 46.86 3.61
CA ASP A 725 29.56 47.91 2.74
C ASP A 725 30.28 47.29 1.51
N ARG A 726 29.63 47.41 0.38
CA ARG A 726 29.99 46.78 -0.88
C ARG A 726 31.32 47.25 -1.41
N GLU A 727 31.58 48.57 -1.31
CA GLU A 727 32.81 49.20 -1.86
C GLU A 727 34.03 48.73 -1.07
N LYS A 728 33.91 48.74 0.25
CA LYS A 728 34.95 48.28 1.15
C LYS A 728 35.23 46.78 1.02
N TRP A 729 34.20 45.95 0.84
CA TRP A 729 34.35 44.50 0.63
C TRP A 729 35.10 44.20 -0.68
N LEU A 730 34.80 44.93 -1.77
CA LEU A 730 35.45 44.77 -3.07
C LEU A 730 36.91 45.23 -3.03
N GLU A 731 37.23 46.33 -2.31
CA GLU A 731 38.61 46.79 -2.12
C GLU A 731 39.46 45.79 -1.33
N ASP A 732 38.94 45.25 -0.25
CA ASP A 732 39.66 44.31 0.62
C ASP A 732 39.93 42.96 -0.08
N ASN A 733 39.03 42.50 -0.94
CA ASN A 733 39.17 41.23 -1.67
C ASN A 733 39.94 41.37 -3.01
N ASN A 734 40.02 42.57 -3.63
CA ASN A 734 40.91 42.83 -4.77
C ASN A 734 42.37 42.90 -4.37
N LYS A 735 42.71 43.44 -3.20
CA LYS A 735 44.07 43.44 -2.65
C LYS A 735 44.62 42.04 -2.36
N SER A 736 43.72 41.07 -2.06
CA SER A 736 44.12 39.68 -1.80
C SER A 736 44.47 38.90 -3.07
N THR A 737 44.01 39.32 -4.24
CA THR A 737 44.28 38.68 -5.54
C THR A 737 45.57 39.20 -6.20
N GLU A 738 46.01 40.41 -5.88
CA GLU A 738 47.28 40.96 -6.40
C GLU A 738 48.53 40.38 -5.70
N ASN A 739 48.40 39.91 -4.46
CA ASN A 739 49.53 39.33 -3.70
C ASN A 739 49.85 37.85 -4.05
N VAL A 740 49.11 37.20 -4.94
CA VAL A 740 49.33 35.79 -5.35
C VAL A 740 50.03 35.67 -6.71
N SER A 741 50.30 36.79 -7.41
CA SER A 741 50.84 36.80 -8.77
C SER A 741 52.33 37.19 -8.91
N GLU A 742 53.18 37.26 -7.84
CA GLU A 742 54.61 37.38 -7.97
C GLU A 742 55.26 35.97 -7.95
N PRO A 743 55.96 35.57 -9.03
CA PRO A 743 56.80 34.37 -9.03
C PRO A 743 58.02 34.56 -8.18
N PRO A 744 58.59 33.56 -7.48
CA PRO A 744 59.78 33.68 -6.70
C PRO A 744 60.96 33.99 -7.61
N LYS A 745 61.64 35.11 -7.34
CA LYS A 745 62.92 35.45 -7.96
C LYS A 745 63.94 34.40 -7.58
N GLU A 746 64.46 33.67 -8.58
CA GLU A 746 65.69 32.91 -8.48
C GLU A 746 66.85 33.87 -8.10
N GLY A 747 67.36 33.66 -6.87
CA GLY A 747 68.58 34.28 -6.38
C GLY A 747 69.76 33.36 -6.59
N ALA A 748 70.66 33.74 -7.46
CA ALA A 748 71.98 33.15 -7.65
C ALA A 748 72.83 33.26 -6.39
N ALA A 749 73.40 32.15 -5.94
CA ALA A 749 74.81 31.91 -5.57
C ALA A 749 74.99 30.47 -5.11
#